data_dae1b0a7809d1c3b5a4ddfa60e7dcf22
#
_entry.id   dae1b0a7809d1c3b5a4ddfa60e7dcf22
#
_cell.length_a   1.000
_cell.length_b   1.000
_cell.length_c   1.000
_cell.angle_alpha   90.00
_cell.angle_beta   90.00
_cell.angle_gamma   90.00
#
_symmetry.space_group_name_H-M   'P 1'
#
loop_
_entity.id
_entity.type
_entity.pdbx_description
1 polymer ?
#
loop_
_entity_poly.entity_id
_entity_poly.type
_entity_poly.pdbx_seq_one_letter_code
_entity_poly.pdbx_strand_id
1 'polypeptide(L)'
;MKFQLKDWTVPLALLVACILSFALLIPALGFYWDDWPFLVTARLQGPGGFYDFFRLDRPTTHYSYLVLMPLLGTEPVRWQIFTLALRWLTAVLVWWSARKFWPNAASMAAWAALIFAVHPIFRQQPIAMTYHQLWLQYIFYLLSIGGMAAALRDTRRFWPWTITSLVAMALNFLISEYFLGVEFLRPLLIAVLLWGSIRQAPLWQKVRSVFLHWLPYLLVLLAYLAWRFIFMDLPGEDRNAPELLSNLISSPLTAGRQLVQMALQDFLYITAASWYETYQPARINLETTFNLAALGLTALSAALAAVYLFFYNRRRADVEPSDFSAARAAALLGLILVVAAPLPGWVTGRQVIVGAFSDRLAVPAMWGASLMLAGTIAWLVRGRLAQIILVGLLVGLSIGQNLRVANDYRWARTEMNRMYWHLYWRIPYLQPGTAVMSEGEILSKMGLYSTASGINLIYAEPSAEGDLPYWYYSMSRAFGHRMPELVGGIPLEENFRQFTFRGESRNSLVVYFETRGDCLRVLTPQDADDPALSPLMAQSLPISNLSRILPEPRPGHVPTIDIFGPEPERGWCYLFEKADLARQQRDWQQVAALGDDAAQAGYNLQNSQSNTPQEWVPFIEGYAHSGRWQDALSLSMDVLEKEPKMDARLCDLWVDLNGQYDAVPEITEARNSLGCE
;
A
#
# COMPACT_ATOMS: atom_id res chain seq x y z
N MET A 1 20.54 -45.56 2.97
CA MET A 1 19.47 -44.87 3.74
C MET A 1 18.56 -44.11 2.75
N LYS A 2 17.28 -44.51 2.58
CA LYS A 2 16.38 -43.84 1.66
C LYS A 2 15.77 -42.63 2.41
N PHE A 3 16.28 -41.41 2.15
CA PHE A 3 15.83 -40.17 2.78
C PHE A 3 14.37 -39.90 2.39
N GLN A 4 13.49 -39.68 3.39
CA GLN A 4 12.06 -39.39 3.21
C GLN A 4 11.68 -38.13 3.99
N LEU A 5 11.10 -37.15 3.30
CA LEU A 5 10.52 -35.99 3.94
C LEU A 5 9.14 -36.34 4.52
N LYS A 6 8.95 -36.02 5.79
CA LYS A 6 7.69 -36.25 6.53
C LYS A 6 6.77 -35.01 6.44
N ASP A 7 5.52 -35.18 6.81
CA ASP A 7 4.52 -34.08 6.77
C ASP A 7 4.91 -32.85 7.58
N TRP A 8 5.65 -33.01 8.68
CA TRP A 8 6.13 -31.88 9.49
C TRP A 8 7.10 -30.93 8.73
N THR A 9 7.67 -31.36 7.60
CA THR A 9 8.54 -30.53 6.76
C THR A 9 7.77 -29.52 5.92
N VAL A 10 6.44 -29.70 5.73
CA VAL A 10 5.62 -28.78 4.94
C VAL A 10 5.55 -27.39 5.58
N PRO A 11 5.23 -27.24 6.88
CA PRO A 11 5.29 -25.93 7.53
C PRO A 11 6.63 -25.22 7.38
N LEU A 12 7.75 -25.97 7.43
CA LEU A 12 9.09 -25.40 7.24
C LEU A 12 9.32 -24.94 5.79
N ALA A 13 8.90 -25.73 4.81
CA ALA A 13 8.98 -25.34 3.39
C ALA A 13 8.14 -24.08 3.09
N LEU A 14 6.95 -23.99 3.69
CA LEU A 14 6.09 -22.80 3.62
C LEU A 14 6.76 -21.57 4.26
N LEU A 15 7.44 -21.76 5.41
CA LEU A 15 8.18 -20.68 6.05
C LEU A 15 9.31 -20.17 5.14
N VAL A 16 10.09 -21.07 4.56
CA VAL A 16 11.17 -20.71 3.62
C VAL A 16 10.60 -19.97 2.41
N ALA A 17 9.50 -20.45 1.82
CA ALA A 17 8.84 -19.78 0.70
C ALA A 17 8.36 -18.36 1.07
N CYS A 18 7.78 -18.19 2.26
CA CYS A 18 7.37 -16.87 2.77
C CYS A 18 8.57 -15.94 3.01
N ILE A 19 9.66 -16.44 3.59
CA ILE A 19 10.90 -15.68 3.83
C ILE A 19 11.49 -15.21 2.50
N LEU A 20 11.67 -16.10 1.54
CA LEU A 20 12.22 -15.75 0.23
C LEU A 20 11.34 -14.76 -0.55
N SER A 21 10.03 -14.83 -0.32
CA SER A 21 9.05 -13.98 -1.01
C SER A 21 8.93 -12.58 -0.42
N PHE A 22 9.01 -12.44 0.91
CA PHE A 22 8.58 -11.22 1.60
C PHE A 22 9.56 -10.69 2.64
N ALA A 23 10.51 -11.50 3.14
CA ALA A 23 11.35 -11.07 4.25
C ALA A 23 12.63 -10.33 3.84
N LEU A 24 13.14 -10.57 2.64
CA LEU A 24 14.48 -10.11 2.23
C LEU A 24 14.66 -8.58 2.28
N LEU A 25 13.59 -7.83 2.06
CA LEU A 25 13.60 -6.36 2.06
C LEU A 25 12.92 -5.76 3.30
N ILE A 26 12.48 -6.55 4.29
CA ILE A 26 11.81 -6.04 5.51
C ILE A 26 12.56 -4.87 6.16
N PRO A 27 13.90 -4.90 6.36
CA PRO A 27 14.60 -3.77 6.98
C PRO A 27 14.52 -2.47 6.20
N ALA A 28 14.25 -2.55 4.90
CA ALA A 28 14.14 -1.40 3.99
C ALA A 28 12.69 -0.98 3.71
N LEU A 29 11.68 -1.63 4.32
CA LEU A 29 10.27 -1.27 4.19
C LEU A 29 9.83 -0.30 5.28
N GLY A 30 8.84 0.54 4.97
CA GLY A 30 8.23 1.52 5.86
C GLY A 30 6.74 1.27 6.10
N PHE A 31 6.03 2.36 6.36
CA PHE A 31 4.57 2.43 6.40
C PHE A 31 4.03 3.03 5.11
N TYR A 32 2.84 2.59 4.67
CA TYR A 32 2.26 2.95 3.38
C TYR A 32 0.75 3.11 3.48
N TRP A 33 0.14 3.95 2.64
CA TRP A 33 -1.31 4.12 2.52
C TRP A 33 -2.02 4.28 3.88
N ASP A 34 -2.94 3.37 4.19
CA ASP A 34 -3.76 3.40 5.40
C ASP A 34 -2.98 3.16 6.71
N ASP A 35 -1.70 2.77 6.65
CA ASP A 35 -0.85 2.68 7.85
C ASP A 35 -0.65 4.06 8.50
N TRP A 36 -0.59 5.14 7.70
CA TRP A 36 -0.33 6.49 8.17
C TRP A 36 -1.42 7.09 9.06
N PRO A 37 -2.74 7.01 8.71
CA PRO A 37 -3.80 7.40 9.62
C PRO A 37 -3.80 6.63 10.94
N PHE A 38 -3.38 5.35 10.92
CA PHE A 38 -3.27 4.58 12.17
C PHE A 38 -2.12 5.08 13.05
N LEU A 39 -1.01 5.52 12.47
CA LEU A 39 0.08 6.14 13.20
C LEU A 39 -0.37 7.47 13.83
N VAL A 40 -1.11 8.30 13.08
CA VAL A 40 -1.72 9.53 13.60
C VAL A 40 -2.66 9.22 14.76
N THR A 41 -3.57 8.26 14.58
CA THR A 41 -4.49 7.83 15.66
C THR A 41 -3.72 7.40 16.90
N ALA A 42 -2.70 6.57 16.73
CA ALA A 42 -1.90 6.08 17.86
C ALA A 42 -1.13 7.21 18.58
N ARG A 43 -0.56 8.16 17.84
CA ARG A 43 0.30 9.22 18.39
C ARG A 43 -0.48 10.40 18.95
N LEU A 44 -1.53 10.85 18.26
CA LEU A 44 -2.28 12.05 18.65
C LEU A 44 -3.44 11.74 19.60
N GLN A 45 -4.12 10.59 19.43
CA GLN A 45 -5.31 10.22 20.18
C GLN A 45 -5.05 9.05 21.16
N GLY A 46 -3.96 8.33 20.98
CA GLY A 46 -3.65 7.13 21.74
C GLY A 46 -4.52 5.93 21.33
N PRO A 47 -4.43 4.79 22.06
CA PRO A 47 -5.13 3.55 21.71
C PRO A 47 -6.65 3.67 21.66
N GLY A 48 -7.25 4.58 22.44
CA GLY A 48 -8.70 4.83 22.47
C GLY A 48 -9.25 5.33 21.13
N GLY A 49 -8.46 6.13 20.39
CA GLY A 49 -8.86 6.69 19.10
C GLY A 49 -9.17 5.64 18.01
N PHE A 50 -8.67 4.41 18.16
CA PHE A 50 -8.99 3.34 17.21
C PHE A 50 -10.46 2.93 17.25
N TYR A 51 -11.16 3.07 18.39
CA TYR A 51 -12.60 2.85 18.42
C TYR A 51 -13.33 3.82 17.50
N ASP A 52 -13.03 5.12 17.60
CA ASP A 52 -13.66 6.15 16.77
C ASP A 52 -13.32 5.97 15.29
N PHE A 53 -12.08 5.52 15.00
CA PHE A 53 -11.64 5.24 13.64
C PHE A 53 -12.47 4.14 12.95
N PHE A 54 -12.87 3.10 13.68
CA PHE A 54 -13.52 1.92 13.11
C PHE A 54 -15.02 1.84 13.40
N ARG A 55 -15.59 2.67 14.30
CA ARG A 55 -16.98 2.54 14.79
C ARG A 55 -18.03 2.53 13.69
N LEU A 56 -17.80 3.22 12.58
CA LEU A 56 -18.77 3.38 11.50
C LEU A 56 -18.88 2.14 10.59
N ASP A 57 -17.77 1.43 10.34
CA ASP A 57 -17.75 0.33 9.37
C ASP A 57 -17.36 -1.02 9.96
N ARG A 58 -16.43 -1.05 10.94
CA ARG A 58 -15.83 -2.28 11.50
C ARG A 58 -15.52 -2.14 13.00
N PRO A 59 -16.54 -1.92 13.84
CA PRO A 59 -16.35 -1.51 15.24
C PRO A 59 -15.47 -2.46 16.06
N THR A 60 -15.48 -3.76 15.75
CA THR A 60 -14.67 -4.74 16.48
C THR A 60 -13.20 -4.81 16.04
N THR A 61 -12.86 -4.22 14.91
CA THR A 61 -11.48 -4.22 14.39
C THR A 61 -10.51 -3.47 15.31
N HIS A 62 -10.98 -2.45 16.03
CA HIS A 62 -10.16 -1.67 16.96
C HIS A 62 -9.49 -2.54 18.05
N TYR A 63 -10.12 -3.67 18.47
CA TYR A 63 -9.51 -4.56 19.45
C TYR A 63 -8.15 -5.12 19.04
N SER A 64 -7.94 -5.36 17.74
CA SER A 64 -6.64 -5.81 17.26
C SER A 64 -5.55 -4.75 17.48
N TYR A 65 -5.87 -3.48 17.26
CA TYR A 65 -4.93 -2.36 17.52
C TYR A 65 -4.71 -2.09 19.00
N LEU A 66 -5.75 -2.20 19.84
CA LEU A 66 -5.62 -2.08 21.30
C LEU A 66 -4.59 -3.07 21.86
N VAL A 67 -4.54 -4.28 21.29
CA VAL A 67 -3.59 -5.32 21.71
C VAL A 67 -2.24 -5.16 21.04
N LEU A 68 -2.21 -4.91 19.73
CA LEU A 68 -0.99 -4.97 18.94
C LEU A 68 -0.17 -3.69 18.98
N MET A 69 -0.80 -2.49 19.10
CA MET A 69 -0.05 -1.23 19.17
C MET A 69 0.91 -1.16 20.36
N PRO A 70 0.52 -1.53 21.59
CA PRO A 70 1.47 -1.56 22.71
C PRO A 70 2.60 -2.59 22.54
N LEU A 71 2.37 -3.67 21.79
CA LEU A 71 3.34 -4.75 21.57
C LEU A 71 4.32 -4.45 20.43
N LEU A 72 3.82 -3.91 19.32
CA LEU A 72 4.59 -3.71 18.10
C LEU A 72 5.09 -2.27 17.94
N GLY A 73 4.39 -1.31 18.55
CA GLY A 73 4.75 0.11 18.49
C GLY A 73 4.67 0.70 17.08
N THR A 74 5.50 1.72 16.83
CA THR A 74 5.59 2.46 15.57
C THR A 74 6.78 2.05 14.70
N GLU A 75 7.38 0.90 14.97
CA GLU A 75 8.47 0.36 14.14
C GLU A 75 7.94 -0.52 13.00
N PRO A 76 8.15 -0.15 11.71
CA PRO A 76 7.59 -0.88 10.59
C PRO A 76 8.08 -2.33 10.51
N VAL A 77 9.34 -2.60 10.89
CA VAL A 77 9.93 -3.94 10.86
C VAL A 77 9.15 -4.93 11.73
N ARG A 78 8.66 -4.51 12.90
CA ARG A 78 7.87 -5.38 13.79
C ARG A 78 6.54 -5.79 13.15
N TRP A 79 5.85 -4.83 12.52
CA TRP A 79 4.62 -5.10 11.79
C TRP A 79 4.83 -6.00 10.58
N GLN A 80 5.93 -5.80 9.83
CA GLN A 80 6.29 -6.65 8.70
C GLN A 80 6.54 -8.11 9.12
N ILE A 81 7.32 -8.32 10.20
CA ILE A 81 7.60 -9.67 10.73
C ILE A 81 6.31 -10.32 11.24
N PHE A 82 5.48 -9.57 11.97
CA PHE A 82 4.20 -10.07 12.50
C PHE A 82 3.27 -10.51 11.36
N THR A 83 3.10 -9.68 10.33
CA THR A 83 2.20 -9.96 9.20
C THR A 83 2.74 -11.13 8.35
N LEU A 84 4.06 -11.26 8.22
CA LEU A 84 4.70 -12.41 7.59
C LEU A 84 4.40 -13.70 8.35
N ALA A 85 4.47 -13.67 9.68
CA ALA A 85 4.14 -14.82 10.53
C ALA A 85 2.67 -15.22 10.38
N LEU A 86 1.75 -14.26 10.30
CA LEU A 86 0.33 -14.52 10.05
C LEU A 86 0.10 -15.14 8.66
N ARG A 87 0.78 -14.66 7.63
CA ARG A 87 0.71 -15.24 6.27
C ARG A 87 1.22 -16.66 6.25
N TRP A 88 2.36 -16.93 6.89
CA TRP A 88 2.89 -18.28 7.04
C TRP A 88 1.90 -19.19 7.76
N LEU A 89 1.34 -18.78 8.89
CA LEU A 89 0.35 -19.56 9.64
C LEU A 89 -0.89 -19.83 8.79
N THR A 90 -1.34 -18.84 8.01
CA THR A 90 -2.45 -19.00 7.06
C THR A 90 -2.13 -20.10 6.03
N ALA A 91 -0.93 -20.08 5.45
CA ALA A 91 -0.50 -21.12 4.49
C ALA A 91 -0.43 -22.53 5.13
N VAL A 92 0.00 -22.63 6.39
CA VAL A 92 -0.05 -23.89 7.15
C VAL A 92 -1.48 -24.36 7.35
N LEU A 93 -2.41 -23.46 7.63
CA LEU A 93 -3.84 -23.78 7.77
C LEU A 93 -4.49 -24.17 6.43
N VAL A 94 -4.04 -23.59 5.31
CA VAL A 94 -4.45 -24.05 3.97
C VAL A 94 -4.05 -25.52 3.77
N TRP A 95 -2.79 -25.85 4.03
CA TRP A 95 -2.33 -27.23 3.96
C TRP A 95 -3.13 -28.15 4.89
N TRP A 96 -3.27 -27.76 6.16
CA TRP A 96 -4.02 -28.54 7.16
C TRP A 96 -5.48 -28.77 6.74
N SER A 97 -6.18 -27.75 6.29
CA SER A 97 -7.55 -27.82 5.82
C SER A 97 -7.66 -28.75 4.60
N ALA A 98 -6.79 -28.57 3.59
CA ALA A 98 -6.78 -29.43 2.41
C ALA A 98 -6.57 -30.90 2.75
N ARG A 99 -5.70 -31.19 3.75
CA ARG A 99 -5.49 -32.57 4.30
C ARG A 99 -6.75 -33.12 5.00
N LYS A 100 -7.59 -32.26 5.57
CA LYS A 100 -8.88 -32.69 6.16
C LYS A 100 -9.90 -32.99 5.08
N PHE A 101 -9.92 -32.26 3.96
CA PHE A 101 -10.80 -32.54 2.83
C PHE A 101 -10.34 -33.80 2.05
N TRP A 102 -9.05 -33.91 1.75
CA TRP A 102 -8.46 -34.98 0.94
C TRP A 102 -7.28 -35.63 1.65
N PRO A 103 -7.51 -36.55 2.62
CA PRO A 103 -6.43 -37.16 3.40
C PRO A 103 -5.40 -37.90 2.55
N ASN A 104 -5.84 -38.51 1.44
CA ASN A 104 -5.02 -39.33 0.54
C ASN A 104 -4.34 -38.50 -0.57
N ALA A 105 -4.51 -37.18 -0.61
CA ALA A 105 -3.93 -36.29 -1.62
C ALA A 105 -2.89 -35.33 -0.99
N ALA A 106 -1.94 -35.85 -0.23
CA ALA A 106 -0.98 -35.05 0.52
C ALA A 106 -0.09 -34.18 -0.36
N SER A 107 0.31 -34.68 -1.53
CA SER A 107 1.09 -33.93 -2.51
C SER A 107 0.34 -32.71 -3.02
N MET A 108 -0.92 -32.90 -3.44
CA MET A 108 -1.79 -31.80 -3.90
C MET A 108 -2.03 -30.75 -2.81
N ALA A 109 -2.24 -31.17 -1.56
CA ALA A 109 -2.41 -30.27 -0.43
C ALA A 109 -1.15 -29.42 -0.19
N ALA A 110 0.05 -30.01 -0.31
CA ALA A 110 1.31 -29.27 -0.19
C ALA A 110 1.51 -28.28 -1.36
N TRP A 111 1.15 -28.67 -2.59
CA TRP A 111 1.20 -27.76 -3.75
C TRP A 111 0.26 -26.57 -3.60
N ALA A 112 -0.99 -26.83 -3.22
CA ALA A 112 -1.96 -25.77 -2.96
C ALA A 112 -1.47 -24.78 -1.90
N ALA A 113 -0.87 -25.29 -0.81
CA ALA A 113 -0.33 -24.42 0.24
C ALA A 113 0.89 -23.62 -0.20
N LEU A 114 1.81 -24.21 -0.99
CA LEU A 114 2.96 -23.48 -1.55
C LEU A 114 2.52 -22.39 -2.53
N ILE A 115 1.60 -22.71 -3.45
CA ILE A 115 1.02 -21.74 -4.39
C ILE A 115 0.31 -20.61 -3.62
N PHE A 116 -0.45 -20.94 -2.57
CA PHE A 116 -1.11 -19.96 -1.72
C PHE A 116 -0.11 -19.04 -1.01
N ALA A 117 0.93 -19.61 -0.38
CA ALA A 117 1.92 -18.87 0.38
C ALA A 117 2.54 -17.72 -0.40
N VAL A 118 2.79 -17.96 -1.71
CA VAL A 118 3.46 -16.98 -2.60
C VAL A 118 2.54 -16.35 -3.64
N HIS A 119 1.23 -16.56 -3.56
CA HIS A 119 0.27 -16.17 -4.59
C HIS A 119 0.44 -14.71 -5.02
N PRO A 120 0.58 -14.42 -6.34
CA PRO A 120 1.00 -13.11 -6.84
C PRO A 120 -0.10 -12.05 -6.87
N ILE A 121 -1.38 -12.42 -6.59
CA ILE A 121 -2.52 -11.50 -6.71
C ILE A 121 -2.48 -10.38 -5.66
N PHE A 122 -2.05 -10.68 -4.42
CA PHE A 122 -2.03 -9.71 -3.33
C PHE A 122 -0.65 -9.07 -3.20
N ARG A 123 -0.54 -7.82 -3.69
CA ARG A 123 0.71 -7.05 -3.74
C ARG A 123 0.88 -6.07 -2.60
N GLN A 124 -0.09 -6.00 -1.69
CA GLN A 124 -0.10 -5.06 -0.57
C GLN A 124 0.44 -5.67 0.74
N GLN A 125 1.21 -6.78 0.64
CA GLN A 125 1.87 -7.36 1.82
C GLN A 125 2.73 -6.33 2.61
N PRO A 126 3.44 -5.37 1.96
CA PRO A 126 4.20 -4.35 2.68
C PRO A 126 3.36 -3.33 3.47
N ILE A 127 2.05 -3.22 3.24
CA ILE A 127 1.14 -2.39 4.06
C ILE A 127 0.73 -3.22 5.29
N ALA A 128 1.70 -3.45 6.16
CA ALA A 128 1.62 -4.50 7.15
C ALA A 128 0.68 -4.16 8.31
N MET A 129 0.68 -2.91 8.76
CA MET A 129 -0.16 -2.46 9.87
C MET A 129 -1.64 -2.50 9.51
N THR A 130 -2.00 -2.19 8.27
CA THR A 130 -3.37 -2.26 7.77
C THR A 130 -3.82 -3.70 7.53
N TYR A 131 -3.00 -4.51 6.85
CA TYR A 131 -3.46 -5.81 6.35
C TYR A 131 -3.20 -7.00 7.27
N HIS A 132 -2.65 -6.80 8.48
CA HIS A 132 -2.63 -7.87 9.48
C HIS A 132 -4.05 -8.42 9.75
N GLN A 133 -5.07 -7.55 9.70
CA GLN A 133 -6.47 -7.90 9.90
C GLN A 133 -6.97 -8.93 8.87
N LEU A 134 -6.59 -8.79 7.58
CA LEU A 134 -6.97 -9.75 6.55
C LEU A 134 -6.36 -11.13 6.79
N TRP A 135 -5.12 -11.18 7.28
CA TRP A 135 -4.47 -12.44 7.62
C TRP A 135 -5.06 -13.07 8.87
N LEU A 136 -5.39 -12.30 9.90
CA LEU A 136 -6.13 -12.78 11.08
C LEU A 136 -7.48 -13.33 10.67
N GLN A 137 -8.20 -12.61 9.83
CA GLN A 137 -9.49 -13.04 9.30
C GLN A 137 -9.37 -14.35 8.52
N TYR A 138 -8.34 -14.47 7.69
CA TYR A 138 -8.07 -15.69 6.95
C TYR A 138 -7.77 -16.90 7.87
N ILE A 139 -6.99 -16.67 8.91
CA ILE A 139 -6.70 -17.69 9.93
C ILE A 139 -8.02 -18.19 10.55
N PHE A 140 -8.90 -17.31 10.96
CA PHE A 140 -10.19 -17.68 11.55
C PHE A 140 -11.09 -18.39 10.54
N TYR A 141 -11.13 -17.95 9.29
CA TYR A 141 -11.87 -18.64 8.23
C TYR A 141 -11.37 -20.08 8.04
N LEU A 142 -10.07 -20.30 7.90
CA LEU A 142 -9.50 -21.63 7.70
C LEU A 142 -9.60 -22.52 8.93
N LEU A 143 -9.48 -21.97 10.14
CA LEU A 143 -9.77 -22.69 11.38
C LEU A 143 -11.23 -23.13 11.44
N SER A 144 -12.16 -22.29 11.00
CA SER A 144 -13.57 -22.64 10.92
C SER A 144 -13.84 -23.75 9.92
N ILE A 145 -13.35 -23.64 8.69
CA ILE A 145 -13.58 -24.65 7.64
C ILE A 145 -12.81 -25.95 7.96
N GLY A 146 -11.57 -25.86 8.37
CA GLY A 146 -10.76 -27.02 8.74
C GLY A 146 -11.26 -27.73 10.01
N GLY A 147 -11.74 -26.95 11.00
CA GLY A 147 -12.38 -27.47 12.22
C GLY A 147 -13.68 -28.21 11.91
N MET A 148 -14.53 -27.65 11.04
CA MET A 148 -15.71 -28.32 10.53
C MET A 148 -15.36 -29.66 9.85
N ALA A 149 -14.33 -29.64 8.98
CA ALA A 149 -13.90 -30.86 8.31
C ALA A 149 -13.32 -31.88 9.29
N ALA A 150 -12.60 -31.43 10.34
CA ALA A 150 -12.13 -32.31 11.40
C ALA A 150 -13.26 -32.93 12.23
N ALA A 151 -14.29 -32.12 12.58
CA ALA A 151 -15.49 -32.60 13.31
C ALA A 151 -16.21 -33.69 12.52
N LEU A 152 -16.44 -33.49 11.23
CA LEU A 152 -17.15 -34.45 10.38
C LEU A 152 -16.37 -35.76 10.12
N ARG A 153 -15.03 -35.74 10.29
CA ARG A 153 -14.18 -36.93 10.12
C ARG A 153 -13.86 -37.67 11.40
N ASP A 154 -13.83 -36.97 12.54
CA ASP A 154 -13.54 -37.56 13.86
C ASP A 154 -14.75 -37.37 14.79
N THR A 155 -15.65 -38.33 14.77
CA THR A 155 -16.87 -38.33 15.59
C THR A 155 -16.59 -38.32 17.10
N ARG A 156 -15.41 -38.80 17.55
CA ARG A 156 -15.02 -38.77 18.97
C ARG A 156 -14.73 -37.35 19.46
N ARG A 157 -14.26 -36.48 18.58
CA ARG A 157 -13.94 -35.08 18.86
C ARG A 157 -14.87 -34.11 18.11
N PHE A 158 -16.08 -34.56 17.79
CA PHE A 158 -17.05 -33.77 17.05
C PHE A 158 -17.34 -32.42 17.73
N TRP A 159 -17.71 -32.42 19.00
CA TRP A 159 -18.08 -31.18 19.71
C TRP A 159 -16.91 -30.19 19.89
N PRO A 160 -15.72 -30.59 20.36
CA PRO A 160 -14.59 -29.67 20.45
C PRO A 160 -14.29 -28.99 19.12
N TRP A 161 -14.25 -29.74 18.01
CA TRP A 161 -13.98 -29.17 16.69
C TRP A 161 -15.14 -28.30 16.18
N THR A 162 -16.38 -28.67 16.43
CA THR A 162 -17.56 -27.86 16.05
C THR A 162 -17.57 -26.53 16.81
N ILE A 163 -17.34 -26.54 18.12
CA ILE A 163 -17.27 -25.31 18.93
C ILE A 163 -16.12 -24.40 18.42
N THR A 164 -14.91 -24.96 18.25
CA THR A 164 -13.78 -24.21 17.70
C THR A 164 -14.11 -23.60 16.34
N SER A 165 -14.77 -24.37 15.46
CA SER A 165 -15.19 -23.93 14.14
C SER A 165 -16.21 -22.78 14.20
N LEU A 166 -17.20 -22.85 15.08
CA LEU A 166 -18.22 -21.82 15.26
C LEU A 166 -17.65 -20.53 15.85
N VAL A 167 -16.77 -20.64 16.86
CA VAL A 167 -16.08 -19.49 17.45
C VAL A 167 -15.19 -18.81 16.40
N ALA A 168 -14.42 -19.59 15.65
CA ALA A 168 -13.58 -19.07 14.59
C ALA A 168 -14.40 -18.37 13.48
N MET A 169 -15.59 -18.91 13.13
CA MET A 169 -16.51 -18.27 12.20
C MET A 169 -17.02 -16.92 12.72
N ALA A 170 -17.41 -16.86 13.98
CA ALA A 170 -17.87 -15.62 14.60
C ALA A 170 -16.73 -14.57 14.61
N LEU A 171 -15.52 -14.95 15.01
CA LEU A 171 -14.35 -14.05 14.98
C LEU A 171 -14.00 -13.58 13.57
N ASN A 172 -14.15 -14.44 12.56
CA ASN A 172 -13.97 -14.05 11.16
C ASN A 172 -14.92 -12.91 10.78
N PHE A 173 -16.20 -13.04 11.04
CA PHE A 173 -17.21 -12.03 10.70
C PHE A 173 -17.08 -10.73 11.50
N LEU A 174 -16.63 -10.81 12.74
CA LEU A 174 -16.40 -9.63 13.56
C LEU A 174 -15.30 -8.72 12.97
N ILE A 175 -14.34 -9.22 12.18
CA ILE A 175 -13.30 -8.40 11.54
C ILE A 175 -13.87 -7.66 10.32
N SER A 176 -14.45 -8.38 9.37
CA SER A 176 -15.06 -7.78 8.18
C SER A 176 -15.88 -8.77 7.36
N GLU A 177 -16.62 -8.27 6.36
CA GLU A 177 -17.49 -9.03 5.46
C GLU A 177 -16.75 -9.73 4.29
N TYR A 178 -15.44 -9.57 4.14
CA TYR A 178 -14.70 -10.07 2.95
C TYR A 178 -14.89 -11.57 2.66
N PHE A 179 -15.06 -12.40 3.68
CA PHE A 179 -15.24 -13.85 3.53
C PHE A 179 -16.69 -14.30 3.43
N LEU A 180 -17.65 -13.37 3.40
CA LEU A 180 -19.08 -13.71 3.34
C LEU A 180 -19.41 -14.50 2.06
N GLY A 181 -18.82 -14.15 0.92
CA GLY A 181 -19.07 -14.85 -0.34
C GLY A 181 -18.70 -16.33 -0.32
N VAL A 182 -17.54 -16.67 0.24
CA VAL A 182 -17.11 -18.07 0.38
C VAL A 182 -17.85 -18.82 1.48
N GLU A 183 -18.43 -18.12 2.44
CA GLU A 183 -19.20 -18.72 3.50
C GLU A 183 -20.55 -19.29 3.01
N PHE A 184 -21.14 -18.69 2.00
CA PHE A 184 -22.35 -19.24 1.35
C PHE A 184 -22.09 -20.61 0.70
N LEU A 185 -20.84 -20.98 0.46
CA LEU A 185 -20.49 -22.30 -0.07
C LEU A 185 -20.28 -23.37 1.02
N ARG A 186 -20.44 -23.05 2.31
CA ARG A 186 -20.29 -24.02 3.40
C ARG A 186 -21.17 -25.27 3.23
N PRO A 187 -22.44 -25.20 2.81
CA PRO A 187 -23.25 -26.38 2.53
C PRO A 187 -22.61 -27.30 1.46
N LEU A 188 -22.00 -26.71 0.41
CA LEU A 188 -21.30 -27.46 -0.61
C LEU A 188 -20.06 -28.17 -0.04
N LEU A 189 -19.30 -27.48 0.82
CA LEU A 189 -18.14 -28.05 1.51
C LEU A 189 -18.54 -29.22 2.41
N ILE A 190 -19.67 -29.10 3.13
CA ILE A 190 -20.23 -30.20 3.93
C ILE A 190 -20.67 -31.36 3.04
N ALA A 191 -21.33 -31.09 1.92
CA ALA A 191 -21.74 -32.11 0.96
C ALA A 191 -20.54 -32.89 0.40
N VAL A 192 -19.44 -32.22 0.08
CA VAL A 192 -18.18 -32.86 -0.38
C VAL A 192 -17.61 -33.78 0.70
N LEU A 193 -17.62 -33.37 1.97
CA LEU A 193 -17.10 -34.17 3.09
C LEU A 193 -17.98 -35.38 3.40
N LEU A 194 -19.29 -35.24 3.32
CA LEU A 194 -20.26 -36.30 3.59
C LEU A 194 -20.51 -37.22 2.38
N TRP A 195 -19.98 -36.89 1.19
CA TRP A 195 -20.29 -37.58 -0.06
C TRP A 195 -20.17 -39.09 0.02
N GLY A 196 -19.12 -39.60 0.68
CA GLY A 196 -18.94 -41.04 0.85
C GLY A 196 -20.04 -41.75 1.60
N SER A 197 -20.63 -41.08 2.61
CA SER A 197 -21.68 -41.62 3.48
C SER A 197 -23.09 -41.44 2.92
N ILE A 198 -23.31 -40.35 2.12
CA ILE A 198 -24.66 -40.00 1.62
C ILE A 198 -24.86 -40.34 0.14
N ARG A 199 -23.85 -40.85 -0.55
CA ARG A 199 -23.90 -41.08 -2.02
C ARG A 199 -25.08 -41.94 -2.45
N GLN A 200 -25.37 -43.01 -1.71
CA GLN A 200 -26.45 -43.97 -2.02
C GLN A 200 -27.81 -43.56 -1.42
N ALA A 201 -27.84 -42.56 -0.54
CA ALA A 201 -29.08 -42.11 0.10
C ALA A 201 -30.01 -41.38 -0.91
N PRO A 202 -31.33 -41.40 -0.70
CA PRO A 202 -32.25 -40.60 -1.50
C PRO A 202 -31.99 -39.11 -1.33
N LEU A 203 -32.38 -38.30 -2.32
CA LEU A 203 -32.07 -36.87 -2.36
C LEU A 203 -32.48 -36.12 -1.10
N TRP A 204 -33.67 -36.41 -0.58
CA TRP A 204 -34.17 -35.79 0.66
C TRP A 204 -33.23 -36.05 1.87
N GLN A 205 -32.75 -37.24 2.03
CA GLN A 205 -31.85 -37.58 3.13
C GLN A 205 -30.50 -36.90 2.98
N LYS A 206 -30.00 -36.73 1.71
CA LYS A 206 -28.78 -35.95 1.40
C LYS A 206 -28.95 -34.49 1.82
N VAL A 207 -30.03 -33.87 1.37
CA VAL A 207 -30.35 -32.47 1.69
C VAL A 207 -30.52 -32.29 3.21
N ARG A 208 -31.30 -33.14 3.84
CA ARG A 208 -31.48 -33.11 5.30
C ARG A 208 -30.16 -33.25 6.07
N SER A 209 -29.31 -34.19 5.67
CA SER A 209 -28.04 -34.41 6.32
C SER A 209 -27.13 -33.18 6.20
N VAL A 210 -26.99 -32.62 5.01
CA VAL A 210 -26.18 -31.39 4.77
C VAL A 210 -26.77 -30.23 5.59
N PHE A 211 -28.08 -30.03 5.56
CA PHE A 211 -28.74 -28.95 6.27
C PHE A 211 -28.56 -29.03 7.80
N LEU A 212 -28.71 -30.21 8.40
CA LEU A 212 -28.52 -30.40 9.85
C LEU A 212 -27.08 -30.09 10.30
N HIS A 213 -26.08 -30.47 9.50
CA HIS A 213 -24.69 -30.13 9.80
C HIS A 213 -24.36 -28.66 9.51
N TRP A 214 -25.07 -28.01 8.59
CA TRP A 214 -24.92 -26.60 8.30
C TRP A 214 -25.64 -25.69 9.28
N LEU A 215 -26.75 -26.15 9.89
CA LEU A 215 -27.64 -25.37 10.73
C LEU A 215 -26.91 -24.54 11.82
N PRO A 216 -25.94 -25.05 12.59
CA PRO A 216 -25.22 -24.26 13.58
C PRO A 216 -24.47 -23.07 12.95
N TYR A 217 -23.87 -23.27 11.79
CA TYR A 217 -23.15 -22.22 11.04
C TYR A 217 -24.12 -21.20 10.42
N LEU A 218 -25.26 -21.68 9.91
CA LEU A 218 -26.32 -20.81 9.40
C LEU A 218 -26.84 -19.87 10.50
N LEU A 219 -27.01 -20.35 11.74
CA LEU A 219 -27.42 -19.51 12.85
C LEU A 219 -26.39 -18.41 13.17
N VAL A 220 -25.10 -18.71 13.15
CA VAL A 220 -24.05 -17.71 13.33
C VAL A 220 -24.08 -16.69 12.18
N LEU A 221 -24.24 -17.16 10.93
CA LEU A 221 -24.35 -16.29 9.75
C LEU A 221 -25.57 -15.35 9.86
N LEU A 222 -26.74 -15.88 10.20
CA LEU A 222 -27.96 -15.08 10.36
C LEU A 222 -27.82 -14.08 11.50
N ALA A 223 -27.22 -14.47 12.63
CA ALA A 223 -26.96 -13.56 13.75
C ALA A 223 -26.04 -12.41 13.34
N TYR A 224 -24.97 -12.71 12.58
CA TYR A 224 -24.08 -11.68 12.02
C TYR A 224 -24.81 -10.74 11.05
N LEU A 225 -25.59 -11.29 10.11
CA LEU A 225 -26.34 -10.47 9.15
C LEU A 225 -27.38 -9.60 9.86
N ALA A 226 -28.10 -10.14 10.86
CA ALA A 226 -29.05 -9.37 11.68
C ALA A 226 -28.31 -8.23 12.41
N TRP A 227 -27.15 -8.51 13.03
CA TRP A 227 -26.36 -7.48 13.69
C TRP A 227 -25.89 -6.41 12.68
N ARG A 228 -25.38 -6.80 11.52
CA ARG A 228 -24.84 -5.92 10.50
C ARG A 228 -25.91 -5.00 9.89
N PHE A 229 -27.11 -5.52 9.59
CA PHE A 229 -28.16 -4.77 8.89
C PHE A 229 -29.18 -4.09 9.81
N ILE A 230 -29.35 -4.57 11.07
CA ILE A 230 -30.35 -4.03 11.97
C ILE A 230 -29.75 -3.08 13.01
N PHE A 231 -28.54 -3.39 13.50
CA PHE A 231 -27.94 -2.68 14.64
C PHE A 231 -26.76 -1.77 14.26
N MET A 232 -26.22 -1.88 13.05
CA MET A 232 -25.20 -0.95 12.58
C MET A 232 -25.83 0.12 11.70
N ASP A 233 -25.63 1.38 12.08
CA ASP A 233 -25.92 2.51 11.22
C ASP A 233 -24.92 2.48 10.05
N LEU A 234 -25.39 2.11 8.87
CA LEU A 234 -24.61 2.23 7.65
C LEU A 234 -24.62 3.71 7.26
N PRO A 235 -23.47 4.36 7.16
CA PRO A 235 -23.41 5.76 6.74
C PRO A 235 -24.11 5.95 5.38
N GLY A 236 -25.04 6.89 5.30
CA GLY A 236 -26.07 6.98 4.26
C GLY A 236 -25.60 7.41 2.86
N GLU A 237 -24.38 7.91 2.68
CA GLU A 237 -23.87 8.34 1.36
C GLU A 237 -22.65 7.51 0.90
N ASP A 238 -22.49 6.31 1.42
CA ASP A 238 -21.18 5.74 1.39
C ASP A 238 -20.89 4.71 0.32
N ARG A 239 -19.60 4.74 -0.02
CA ARG A 239 -18.82 3.79 -0.81
C ARG A 239 -19.14 2.30 -0.55
N ASN A 240 -19.96 1.99 0.46
CA ASN A 240 -20.41 0.65 0.85
C ASN A 240 -21.91 0.44 0.58
N ALA A 241 -22.61 1.39 -0.02
CA ALA A 241 -24.00 1.22 -0.42
C ALA A 241 -24.13 0.03 -1.38
N PRO A 242 -25.14 -0.83 -1.24
CA PRO A 242 -25.34 -1.99 -2.10
C PRO A 242 -25.95 -1.60 -3.45
N GLU A 243 -25.23 -0.77 -4.23
CA GLU A 243 -25.67 -0.21 -5.50
C GLU A 243 -26.12 -1.30 -6.50
N LEU A 244 -25.36 -2.39 -6.61
CA LEU A 244 -25.73 -3.46 -7.52
C LEU A 244 -27.03 -4.15 -7.11
N LEU A 245 -27.30 -4.26 -5.80
CA LEU A 245 -28.54 -4.87 -5.30
C LEU A 245 -29.75 -3.99 -5.62
N SER A 246 -29.64 -2.67 -5.46
CA SER A 246 -30.69 -1.72 -5.86
C SER A 246 -30.94 -1.76 -7.37
N ASN A 247 -29.87 -1.84 -8.16
CA ASN A 247 -29.94 -1.94 -9.62
C ASN A 247 -30.53 -3.29 -10.08
N LEU A 248 -30.32 -4.39 -9.36
CA LEU A 248 -30.95 -5.68 -9.65
C LEU A 248 -32.48 -5.63 -9.51
N ILE A 249 -33.00 -4.80 -8.62
CA ILE A 249 -34.43 -4.61 -8.42
C ILE A 249 -35.01 -3.67 -9.49
N SER A 250 -34.33 -2.56 -9.79
CA SER A 250 -34.83 -1.54 -10.73
C SER A 250 -34.58 -1.88 -12.20
N SER A 251 -33.46 -2.53 -12.53
CA SER A 251 -33.03 -2.84 -13.90
C SER A 251 -32.32 -4.20 -13.98
N PRO A 252 -33.03 -5.33 -13.81
CA PRO A 252 -32.44 -6.66 -13.59
C PRO A 252 -31.55 -7.15 -14.74
N LEU A 253 -31.88 -6.83 -15.99
CA LEU A 253 -31.09 -7.27 -17.15
C LEU A 253 -29.73 -6.51 -17.22
N THR A 254 -29.74 -5.21 -16.99
CA THR A 254 -28.53 -4.38 -17.00
C THR A 254 -27.62 -4.78 -15.84
N ALA A 255 -28.16 -4.90 -14.65
CA ALA A 255 -27.41 -5.31 -13.45
C ALA A 255 -26.90 -6.75 -13.57
N GLY A 256 -27.71 -7.66 -14.15
CA GLY A 256 -27.26 -9.04 -14.42
C GLY A 256 -26.11 -9.09 -15.42
N ARG A 257 -26.14 -8.29 -16.49
CA ARG A 257 -25.02 -8.17 -17.44
C ARG A 257 -23.77 -7.63 -16.75
N GLN A 258 -23.91 -6.59 -15.95
CA GLN A 258 -22.82 -6.00 -15.18
C GLN A 258 -22.20 -7.03 -14.22
N LEU A 259 -23.01 -7.78 -13.50
CA LEU A 259 -22.54 -8.83 -12.58
C LEU A 259 -21.75 -9.91 -13.32
N VAL A 260 -22.22 -10.38 -14.48
CA VAL A 260 -21.49 -11.37 -15.30
C VAL A 260 -20.16 -10.80 -15.78
N GLN A 261 -20.14 -9.55 -16.22
CA GLN A 261 -18.91 -8.87 -16.66
C GLN A 261 -17.91 -8.76 -15.51
N MET A 262 -18.35 -8.32 -14.31
CA MET A 262 -17.53 -8.23 -13.11
C MET A 262 -16.97 -9.60 -12.72
N ALA A 263 -17.82 -10.63 -12.71
CA ALA A 263 -17.41 -11.99 -12.36
C ALA A 263 -16.36 -12.55 -13.32
N LEU A 264 -16.54 -12.34 -14.63
CA LEU A 264 -15.59 -12.79 -15.64
C LEU A 264 -14.25 -12.04 -15.53
N GLN A 265 -14.31 -10.74 -15.33
CA GLN A 265 -13.11 -9.91 -15.17
C GLN A 265 -12.32 -10.30 -13.91
N ASP A 266 -12.97 -10.41 -12.76
CA ASP A 266 -12.32 -10.79 -11.50
C ASP A 266 -11.75 -12.21 -11.58
N PHE A 267 -12.51 -13.14 -12.20
CA PHE A 267 -12.03 -14.49 -12.45
C PHE A 267 -10.73 -14.48 -13.28
N LEU A 268 -10.68 -13.72 -14.37
CA LEU A 268 -9.49 -13.61 -15.20
C LEU A 268 -8.33 -12.92 -14.46
N TYR A 269 -8.60 -11.90 -13.67
CA TYR A 269 -7.56 -11.26 -12.87
C TYR A 269 -6.94 -12.20 -11.83
N ILE A 270 -7.79 -12.96 -11.12
CA ILE A 270 -7.32 -13.87 -10.06
C ILE A 270 -6.58 -15.07 -10.64
N THR A 271 -7.06 -15.64 -11.74
CA THR A 271 -6.57 -16.93 -12.27
C THR A 271 -5.53 -16.82 -13.37
N ALA A 272 -5.51 -15.73 -14.12
CA ALA A 272 -4.63 -15.57 -15.27
C ALA A 272 -3.74 -14.31 -15.19
N ALA A 273 -4.33 -13.11 -15.08
CA ALA A 273 -3.57 -11.87 -15.15
C ALA A 273 -2.53 -11.73 -14.05
N SER A 274 -2.86 -12.13 -12.80
CA SER A 274 -1.91 -12.11 -11.69
C SER A 274 -0.67 -12.99 -11.94
N TRP A 275 -0.84 -14.11 -12.63
CA TRP A 275 0.25 -15.01 -13.01
C TRP A 275 1.01 -14.50 -14.24
N TYR A 276 0.32 -13.95 -15.24
CA TYR A 276 0.97 -13.30 -16.38
C TYR A 276 1.93 -12.19 -15.95
N GLU A 277 1.55 -11.40 -14.96
CA GLU A 277 2.39 -10.35 -14.41
C GLU A 277 3.70 -10.86 -13.77
N THR A 278 3.76 -12.13 -13.34
CA THR A 278 5.01 -12.71 -12.81
C THR A 278 6.06 -12.91 -13.90
N TYR A 279 5.61 -13.04 -15.14
CA TYR A 279 6.43 -13.30 -16.33
C TYR A 279 6.59 -12.06 -17.23
N GLN A 280 5.95 -10.94 -16.93
CA GLN A 280 5.88 -9.77 -17.82
C GLN A 280 7.29 -9.28 -18.25
N PRO A 281 7.67 -9.41 -19.56
CA PRO A 281 9.04 -9.09 -20.01
C PRO A 281 9.45 -7.64 -19.76
N ALA A 282 8.50 -6.69 -19.88
CA ALA A 282 8.77 -5.26 -19.65
C ALA A 282 9.26 -4.93 -18.24
N ARG A 283 9.01 -5.81 -17.26
CA ARG A 283 9.51 -5.67 -15.88
C ARG A 283 10.82 -6.43 -15.64
N ILE A 284 11.27 -7.23 -16.60
CA ILE A 284 12.53 -7.99 -16.54
C ILE A 284 13.58 -7.18 -17.30
N ASN A 285 14.03 -6.09 -16.71
CA ASN A 285 15.18 -5.34 -17.19
C ASN A 285 16.47 -5.98 -16.66
N LEU A 286 17.36 -6.39 -17.55
CA LEU A 286 18.66 -7.00 -17.20
C LEU A 286 19.76 -5.98 -16.91
N GLU A 287 19.49 -4.69 -17.06
CA GLU A 287 20.46 -3.61 -16.88
C GLU A 287 20.75 -3.32 -15.40
N THR A 288 19.84 -3.67 -14.50
CA THR A 288 20.02 -3.41 -13.07
C THR A 288 20.48 -4.64 -12.31
N THR A 289 21.43 -4.46 -11.38
CA THR A 289 21.91 -5.53 -10.48
C THR A 289 20.80 -6.14 -9.66
N PHE A 290 19.81 -5.34 -9.27
CA PHE A 290 18.64 -5.81 -8.53
C PHE A 290 17.81 -6.80 -9.37
N ASN A 291 17.54 -6.51 -10.63
CA ASN A 291 16.76 -7.40 -11.49
C ASN A 291 17.49 -8.70 -11.79
N LEU A 292 18.82 -8.66 -11.95
CA LEU A 292 19.66 -9.86 -12.07
C LEU A 292 19.57 -10.72 -10.81
N ALA A 293 19.66 -10.11 -9.62
CA ALA A 293 19.50 -10.81 -8.35
C ALA A 293 18.08 -11.40 -8.20
N ALA A 294 17.04 -10.67 -8.58
CA ALA A 294 15.65 -11.15 -8.56
C ALA A 294 15.44 -12.35 -9.50
N LEU A 295 16.04 -12.34 -10.69
CA LEU A 295 16.02 -13.49 -11.62
C LEU A 295 16.78 -14.69 -11.04
N GLY A 296 17.96 -14.47 -10.47
CA GLY A 296 18.72 -15.51 -9.77
C GLY A 296 17.92 -16.13 -8.63
N LEU A 297 17.24 -15.31 -7.82
CA LEU A 297 16.36 -15.79 -6.75
C LEU A 297 15.14 -16.55 -7.30
N THR A 298 14.56 -16.10 -8.41
CA THR A 298 13.47 -16.80 -9.10
C THR A 298 13.90 -18.22 -9.49
N ALA A 299 15.03 -18.34 -10.17
CA ALA A 299 15.56 -19.63 -10.61
C ALA A 299 15.93 -20.55 -9.43
N LEU A 300 16.62 -20.00 -8.42
CA LEU A 300 16.98 -20.72 -7.20
C LEU A 300 15.74 -21.21 -6.45
N SER A 301 14.74 -20.37 -6.27
CA SER A 301 13.50 -20.70 -5.57
C SER A 301 12.70 -21.75 -6.33
N ALA A 302 12.64 -21.68 -7.66
CA ALA A 302 12.02 -22.70 -8.50
C ALA A 302 12.72 -24.06 -8.35
N ALA A 303 14.06 -24.06 -8.36
CA ALA A 303 14.87 -25.27 -8.18
C ALA A 303 14.69 -25.86 -6.77
N LEU A 304 14.75 -25.03 -5.72
CA LEU A 304 14.55 -25.46 -4.33
C LEU A 304 13.15 -26.05 -4.12
N ALA A 305 12.11 -25.41 -4.64
CA ALA A 305 10.74 -25.91 -4.58
C ALA A 305 10.61 -27.25 -5.33
N ALA A 306 11.17 -27.38 -6.53
CA ALA A 306 11.15 -28.61 -7.32
C ALA A 306 11.91 -29.75 -6.60
N VAL A 307 13.09 -29.48 -6.06
CA VAL A 307 13.89 -30.46 -5.30
C VAL A 307 13.15 -30.92 -4.04
N TYR A 308 12.58 -29.96 -3.27
CA TYR A 308 11.77 -30.28 -2.10
C TYR A 308 10.59 -31.18 -2.47
N LEU A 309 9.81 -30.80 -3.49
CA LEU A 309 8.65 -31.55 -3.93
C LEU A 309 9.04 -32.94 -4.50
N PHE A 310 10.19 -33.04 -5.16
CA PHE A 310 10.69 -34.33 -5.65
C PHE A 310 10.93 -35.32 -4.48
N PHE A 311 11.62 -34.90 -3.42
CA PHE A 311 11.88 -35.75 -2.26
C PHE A 311 10.62 -35.99 -1.41
N TYR A 312 9.72 -34.98 -1.31
CA TYR A 312 8.46 -35.12 -0.60
C TYR A 312 7.52 -36.13 -1.28
N ASN A 313 7.47 -36.14 -2.63
CA ASN A 313 6.57 -37.00 -3.40
C ASN A 313 7.13 -38.40 -3.69
N ARG A 314 8.46 -38.63 -3.59
CA ARG A 314 9.15 -39.81 -4.10
C ARG A 314 8.60 -41.13 -3.60
N ARG A 315 8.14 -41.25 -2.37
CA ARG A 315 7.59 -42.49 -1.78
C ARG A 315 6.07 -42.50 -1.64
N ARG A 316 5.44 -41.39 -1.74
CA ARG A 316 3.96 -41.31 -1.73
C ARG A 316 3.37 -41.86 -3.03
N ALA A 317 4.19 -41.94 -4.04
CA ALA A 317 3.90 -42.54 -5.32
C ALA A 317 3.48 -43.99 -5.24
N ASP A 318 4.10 -44.74 -4.33
CA ASP A 318 3.88 -46.17 -4.20
C ASP A 318 2.68 -46.49 -3.28
N VAL A 319 2.22 -45.46 -2.51
CA VAL A 319 1.19 -45.64 -1.47
C VAL A 319 -0.10 -44.88 -1.80
N GLU A 320 0.01 -43.75 -2.51
CA GLU A 320 -1.14 -42.94 -2.95
C GLU A 320 -1.32 -43.15 -4.46
N PRO A 321 -2.23 -44.02 -4.93
CA PRO A 321 -2.63 -44.02 -6.33
C PRO A 321 -3.14 -42.60 -6.65
N SER A 322 -2.80 -42.08 -7.83
CA SER A 322 -3.26 -40.78 -8.28
C SER A 322 -4.79 -40.74 -8.19
N ASP A 323 -5.33 -40.15 -7.12
CA ASP A 323 -6.78 -40.00 -6.94
C ASP A 323 -7.26 -38.87 -7.85
N PHE A 324 -7.44 -39.21 -9.12
CA PHE A 324 -7.98 -38.27 -10.13
C PHE A 324 -9.33 -37.68 -9.72
N SER A 325 -10.10 -38.39 -8.87
CA SER A 325 -11.39 -37.91 -8.40
C SER A 325 -11.19 -36.77 -7.39
N ALA A 326 -10.22 -36.90 -6.48
CA ALA A 326 -9.86 -35.86 -5.54
C ALA A 326 -9.27 -34.62 -6.23
N ALA A 327 -8.38 -34.82 -7.22
CA ALA A 327 -7.79 -33.77 -7.99
C ALA A 327 -8.84 -32.97 -8.77
N ARG A 328 -9.76 -33.65 -9.45
CA ARG A 328 -10.89 -33.04 -10.15
C ARG A 328 -11.83 -32.31 -9.17
N ALA A 329 -12.15 -32.94 -8.02
CA ALA A 329 -13.01 -32.32 -7.03
C ALA A 329 -12.37 -31.03 -6.45
N ALA A 330 -11.06 -31.04 -6.18
CA ALA A 330 -10.32 -29.86 -5.71
C ALA A 330 -10.29 -28.75 -6.77
N ALA A 331 -10.08 -29.09 -8.05
CA ALA A 331 -10.09 -28.13 -9.16
C ALA A 331 -11.47 -27.46 -9.31
N LEU A 332 -12.56 -28.25 -9.32
CA LEU A 332 -13.93 -27.74 -9.43
C LEU A 332 -14.36 -26.95 -8.20
N LEU A 333 -14.06 -27.40 -7.00
CA LEU A 333 -14.34 -26.67 -5.77
C LEU A 333 -13.58 -25.36 -5.74
N GLY A 334 -12.28 -25.39 -6.12
CA GLY A 334 -11.46 -24.18 -6.24
C GLY A 334 -12.03 -23.16 -7.21
N LEU A 335 -12.51 -23.62 -8.37
CA LEU A 335 -13.19 -22.76 -9.36
C LEU A 335 -14.44 -22.06 -8.74
N ILE A 336 -15.29 -22.81 -8.06
CA ILE A 336 -16.49 -22.27 -7.42
C ILE A 336 -16.12 -21.26 -6.33
N LEU A 337 -15.09 -21.55 -5.52
CA LEU A 337 -14.58 -20.65 -4.47
C LEU A 337 -14.05 -19.33 -5.08
N VAL A 338 -13.34 -19.39 -6.19
CA VAL A 338 -12.82 -18.19 -6.89
C VAL A 338 -13.96 -17.27 -7.34
N VAL A 339 -15.04 -17.84 -7.85
CA VAL A 339 -16.19 -17.06 -8.33
C VAL A 339 -17.00 -16.49 -7.16
N ALA A 340 -17.15 -17.24 -6.07
CA ALA A 340 -17.97 -16.79 -4.93
C ALA A 340 -17.25 -15.76 -4.02
N ALA A 341 -15.92 -15.81 -3.97
CA ALA A 341 -15.14 -14.99 -3.06
C ALA A 341 -15.34 -13.46 -3.24
N PRO A 342 -15.34 -12.90 -4.46
CA PRO A 342 -15.52 -11.47 -4.67
C PRO A 342 -16.95 -10.95 -4.51
N LEU A 343 -17.96 -11.81 -4.30
CA LEU A 343 -19.37 -11.41 -4.18
C LEU A 343 -19.63 -10.21 -3.26
N PRO A 344 -19.04 -10.10 -2.05
CA PRO A 344 -19.25 -8.93 -1.21
C PRO A 344 -18.76 -7.62 -1.84
N GLY A 345 -17.67 -7.68 -2.61
CA GLY A 345 -17.16 -6.54 -3.38
C GLY A 345 -18.14 -6.14 -4.50
N TRP A 346 -18.67 -7.10 -5.24
CA TRP A 346 -19.60 -6.83 -6.35
C TRP A 346 -20.90 -6.17 -5.88
N VAL A 347 -21.42 -6.58 -4.71
CA VAL A 347 -22.61 -5.95 -4.14
C VAL A 347 -22.44 -4.45 -3.95
N THR A 348 -21.22 -4.00 -3.64
CA THR A 348 -20.84 -2.58 -3.47
C THR A 348 -20.21 -1.96 -4.72
N GLY A 349 -20.37 -2.57 -5.90
CA GLY A 349 -19.80 -2.06 -7.16
C GLY A 349 -18.28 -2.15 -7.28
N ARG A 350 -17.60 -2.89 -6.39
CA ARG A 350 -16.13 -2.96 -6.37
C ARG A 350 -15.60 -4.20 -7.05
N GLN A 351 -14.51 -4.04 -7.79
CA GLN A 351 -13.85 -5.10 -8.55
C GLN A 351 -12.38 -5.27 -8.13
N VAL A 352 -11.86 -6.46 -8.42
CA VAL A 352 -10.43 -6.75 -8.28
C VAL A 352 -9.66 -6.05 -9.40
N ILE A 353 -8.58 -5.33 -9.03
CA ILE A 353 -7.64 -4.74 -9.98
C ILE A 353 -6.24 -5.14 -9.54
N VAL A 354 -5.50 -5.83 -10.42
CA VAL A 354 -4.14 -6.31 -10.12
C VAL A 354 -3.19 -5.12 -9.95
N GLY A 355 -2.46 -5.11 -8.82
CA GLY A 355 -1.46 -4.09 -8.53
C GLY A 355 -2.00 -2.75 -8.01
N ALA A 356 -3.32 -2.60 -7.89
CA ALA A 356 -3.98 -1.48 -7.24
C ALA A 356 -4.47 -1.88 -5.84
N PHE A 357 -4.89 -0.90 -5.04
CA PHE A 357 -5.42 -1.17 -3.67
C PHE A 357 -6.63 -2.13 -3.65
N SER A 358 -7.31 -2.34 -4.78
CA SER A 358 -8.44 -3.26 -4.93
C SER A 358 -8.03 -4.74 -5.01
N ASP A 359 -6.75 -5.09 -5.12
CA ASP A 359 -6.30 -6.49 -5.14
C ASP A 359 -6.58 -7.22 -3.82
N ARG A 360 -6.79 -6.46 -2.71
CA ARG A 360 -7.25 -6.99 -1.42
C ARG A 360 -8.59 -7.74 -1.51
N LEU A 361 -9.46 -7.38 -2.45
CA LEU A 361 -10.76 -8.03 -2.66
C LEU A 361 -10.60 -9.47 -3.19
N ALA A 362 -9.45 -9.80 -3.78
CA ALA A 362 -9.12 -11.14 -4.22
C ALA A 362 -8.57 -12.04 -3.10
N VAL A 363 -8.23 -11.50 -1.93
CA VAL A 363 -7.62 -12.29 -0.84
C VAL A 363 -8.46 -13.51 -0.45
N PRO A 364 -9.80 -13.41 -0.26
CA PRO A 364 -10.63 -14.59 0.05
C PRO A 364 -10.63 -15.65 -1.06
N ALA A 365 -10.35 -15.26 -2.31
CA ALA A 365 -10.29 -16.19 -3.45
C ALA A 365 -8.97 -16.97 -3.53
N MET A 366 -7.90 -16.54 -2.85
CA MET A 366 -6.56 -17.15 -2.96
C MET A 366 -6.56 -18.64 -2.63
N TRP A 367 -7.33 -19.07 -1.62
CA TRP A 367 -7.44 -20.51 -1.29
C TRP A 367 -8.10 -21.28 -2.43
N GLY A 368 -9.21 -20.77 -2.96
CA GLY A 368 -9.88 -21.35 -4.13
C GLY A 368 -8.97 -21.42 -5.35
N ALA A 369 -8.27 -20.33 -5.69
CA ALA A 369 -7.35 -20.26 -6.82
C ALA A 369 -6.19 -21.26 -6.67
N SER A 370 -5.63 -21.39 -5.46
CA SER A 370 -4.55 -22.33 -5.19
C SER A 370 -5.00 -23.78 -5.27
N LEU A 371 -6.20 -24.09 -4.77
CA LEU A 371 -6.80 -25.43 -4.90
C LEU A 371 -7.13 -25.74 -6.37
N MET A 372 -7.70 -24.79 -7.09
CA MET A 372 -8.01 -24.94 -8.50
C MET A 372 -6.75 -25.25 -9.32
N LEU A 373 -5.69 -24.47 -9.11
CA LEU A 373 -4.44 -24.64 -9.84
C LEU A 373 -3.74 -25.96 -9.48
N ALA A 374 -3.59 -26.26 -8.19
CA ALA A 374 -2.99 -27.52 -7.73
C ALA A 374 -3.81 -28.75 -8.18
N GLY A 375 -5.14 -28.69 -8.09
CA GLY A 375 -6.04 -29.74 -8.56
C GLY A 375 -5.98 -29.92 -10.08
N THR A 376 -5.95 -28.84 -10.85
CA THR A 376 -5.83 -28.87 -12.32
C THR A 376 -4.50 -29.48 -12.76
N ILE A 377 -3.38 -29.10 -12.11
CA ILE A 377 -2.07 -29.70 -12.38
C ILE A 377 -2.09 -31.19 -12.07
N ALA A 378 -2.63 -31.60 -10.91
CA ALA A 378 -2.74 -32.99 -10.52
C ALA A 378 -3.63 -33.82 -11.46
N TRP A 379 -4.69 -33.19 -12.01
CA TRP A 379 -5.67 -33.86 -12.87
C TRP A 379 -5.22 -33.95 -14.33
N LEU A 380 -4.69 -32.85 -14.91
CA LEU A 380 -4.45 -32.74 -16.36
C LEU A 380 -3.01 -33.01 -16.76
N VAL A 381 -2.03 -32.70 -15.91
CA VAL A 381 -0.62 -32.86 -16.25
C VAL A 381 -0.19 -34.31 -16.02
N ARG A 382 0.18 -34.99 -17.09
CA ARG A 382 0.69 -36.37 -17.04
C ARG A 382 2.19 -36.35 -16.71
N GLY A 383 2.58 -37.20 -15.76
CA GLY A 383 3.97 -37.33 -15.35
C GLY A 383 4.34 -36.46 -14.13
N ARG A 384 4.80 -37.09 -13.08
CA ARG A 384 5.11 -36.42 -11.80
C ARG A 384 6.23 -35.42 -11.88
N LEU A 385 7.24 -35.68 -12.71
CA LEU A 385 8.33 -34.70 -12.89
C LEU A 385 7.82 -33.41 -13.52
N ALA A 386 6.93 -33.51 -14.50
CA ALA A 386 6.31 -32.32 -15.12
C ALA A 386 5.46 -31.54 -14.11
N GLN A 387 4.68 -32.22 -13.25
CA GLN A 387 3.91 -31.57 -12.18
C GLN A 387 4.82 -30.84 -11.19
N ILE A 388 5.92 -31.48 -10.75
CA ILE A 388 6.89 -30.90 -9.82
C ILE A 388 7.58 -29.67 -10.44
N ILE A 389 8.01 -29.76 -11.69
CA ILE A 389 8.66 -28.67 -12.40
C ILE A 389 7.67 -27.48 -12.53
N LEU A 390 6.43 -27.76 -12.92
CA LEU A 390 5.42 -26.71 -13.12
C LEU A 390 5.10 -26.00 -11.79
N VAL A 391 4.88 -26.73 -10.70
CA VAL A 391 4.66 -26.12 -9.37
C VAL A 391 5.91 -25.35 -8.92
N GLY A 392 7.10 -25.91 -9.12
CA GLY A 392 8.37 -25.24 -8.80
C GLY A 392 8.53 -23.91 -9.56
N LEU A 393 8.23 -23.91 -10.86
CA LEU A 393 8.27 -22.69 -11.68
C LEU A 393 7.26 -21.64 -11.20
N LEU A 394 6.02 -22.03 -10.92
CA LEU A 394 5.00 -21.11 -10.40
C LEU A 394 5.44 -20.47 -9.07
N VAL A 395 6.00 -21.29 -8.15
CA VAL A 395 6.53 -20.80 -6.88
C VAL A 395 7.70 -19.83 -7.10
N GLY A 396 8.66 -20.18 -7.94
CA GLY A 396 9.82 -19.34 -8.22
C GLY A 396 9.45 -18.01 -8.88
N LEU A 397 8.60 -18.04 -9.91
CA LEU A 397 8.13 -16.83 -10.59
C LEU A 397 7.40 -15.89 -9.62
N SER A 398 6.55 -16.44 -8.74
CA SER A 398 5.84 -15.65 -7.74
C SER A 398 6.79 -15.02 -6.72
N ILE A 399 7.81 -15.76 -6.25
CA ILE A 399 8.82 -15.23 -5.32
C ILE A 399 9.56 -14.06 -5.97
N GLY A 400 10.01 -14.21 -7.22
CA GLY A 400 10.67 -13.13 -7.94
C GLY A 400 9.77 -11.90 -8.14
N GLN A 401 8.48 -12.11 -8.43
CA GLN A 401 7.51 -11.01 -8.55
C GLN A 401 7.28 -10.31 -7.21
N ASN A 402 7.09 -11.05 -6.14
CA ASN A 402 6.88 -10.47 -4.81
C ASN A 402 8.09 -9.67 -4.34
N LEU A 403 9.32 -10.11 -4.67
CA LEU A 403 10.53 -9.35 -4.40
C LEU A 403 10.58 -8.03 -5.19
N ARG A 404 10.17 -8.03 -6.47
CA ARG A 404 10.08 -6.79 -7.27
C ARG A 404 9.05 -5.83 -6.70
N VAL A 405 7.88 -6.34 -6.30
CA VAL A 405 6.86 -5.53 -5.62
C VAL A 405 7.40 -4.94 -4.31
N ALA A 406 8.08 -5.73 -3.48
CA ALA A 406 8.70 -5.23 -2.25
C ALA A 406 9.76 -4.15 -2.54
N ASN A 407 10.49 -4.25 -3.65
CA ASN A 407 11.46 -3.23 -4.07
C ASN A 407 10.78 -1.91 -4.50
N ASP A 408 9.60 -1.97 -5.14
CA ASP A 408 8.82 -0.75 -5.44
C ASP A 408 8.42 -0.02 -4.14
N TYR A 409 8.02 -0.77 -3.10
CA TYR A 409 7.73 -0.20 -1.79
C TYR A 409 8.99 0.32 -1.07
N ARG A 410 10.13 -0.32 -1.23
CA ARG A 410 11.42 0.18 -0.73
C ARG A 410 11.76 1.55 -1.32
N TRP A 411 11.59 1.73 -2.62
CA TRP A 411 11.81 3.02 -3.27
C TRP A 411 10.81 4.07 -2.78
N ALA A 412 9.54 3.71 -2.65
CA ALA A 412 8.52 4.59 -2.08
C ALA A 412 8.88 5.07 -0.66
N ARG A 413 9.47 4.18 0.18
CA ARG A 413 9.97 4.60 1.50
C ARG A 413 11.10 5.61 1.38
N THR A 414 12.02 5.43 0.45
CA THR A 414 13.12 6.38 0.22
C THR A 414 12.59 7.75 -0.21
N GLU A 415 11.60 7.77 -1.11
CA GLU A 415 10.93 9.00 -1.55
C GLU A 415 10.22 9.70 -0.38
N MET A 416 9.48 8.95 0.44
CA MET A 416 8.81 9.49 1.64
C MET A 416 9.80 10.04 2.67
N ASN A 417 10.89 9.31 2.95
CA ASN A 417 11.94 9.77 3.85
C ASN A 417 12.51 11.12 3.39
N ARG A 418 12.92 11.20 2.12
CA ARG A 418 13.43 12.46 1.53
C ARG A 418 12.39 13.58 1.68
N MET A 419 11.17 13.38 1.19
CA MET A 419 10.14 14.43 1.19
C MET A 419 9.87 15.00 2.58
N TYR A 420 9.73 14.16 3.62
CA TYR A 420 9.41 14.66 4.96
C TYR A 420 10.59 15.33 5.65
N TRP A 421 11.84 14.87 5.42
CA TRP A 421 13.01 15.55 5.93
C TRP A 421 13.29 16.86 5.20
N HIS A 422 13.14 16.93 3.89
CA HIS A 422 13.22 18.14 3.09
C HIS A 422 12.13 19.15 3.51
N LEU A 423 10.90 18.67 3.74
CA LEU A 423 9.83 19.49 4.28
C LEU A 423 10.23 20.12 5.62
N TYR A 424 10.80 19.32 6.54
CA TYR A 424 11.26 19.79 7.84
C TYR A 424 12.48 20.74 7.74
N TRP A 425 13.39 20.51 6.84
CA TRP A 425 14.53 21.43 6.65
C TRP A 425 14.08 22.80 6.15
N ARG A 426 13.13 22.84 5.22
CA ARG A 426 12.59 24.08 4.68
C ARG A 426 11.55 24.73 5.59
N ILE A 427 10.77 23.93 6.32
CA ILE A 427 9.66 24.35 7.17
C ILE A 427 9.89 23.75 8.58
N PRO A 428 10.70 24.43 9.44
CA PRO A 428 11.00 23.92 10.78
C PRO A 428 9.77 23.79 11.68
N TYR A 429 8.78 24.70 11.50
CA TYR A 429 7.47 24.60 12.11
C TYR A 429 6.41 25.24 11.23
N LEU A 430 5.22 24.64 11.21
CA LEU A 430 4.08 25.07 10.39
C LEU A 430 2.94 25.55 11.29
N GLN A 431 2.34 26.69 10.96
CA GLN A 431 1.20 27.22 11.71
C GLN A 431 -0.05 26.34 11.49
N PRO A 432 -0.85 26.06 12.55
CA PRO A 432 -2.10 25.31 12.44
C PRO A 432 -3.10 25.96 11.46
N GLY A 433 -3.92 25.15 10.81
CA GLY A 433 -4.87 25.60 9.78
C GLY A 433 -4.24 25.78 8.39
N THR A 434 -3.03 25.24 8.17
CA THR A 434 -2.34 25.34 6.88
C THR A 434 -2.63 24.15 5.98
N ALA A 435 -2.97 24.43 4.72
CA ALA A 435 -3.02 23.46 3.64
C ALA A 435 -1.68 23.45 2.88
N VAL A 436 -1.11 22.27 2.66
CA VAL A 436 0.04 22.05 1.79
C VAL A 436 -0.46 21.56 0.44
N MET A 437 -0.10 22.24 -0.63
CA MET A 437 -0.64 21.97 -1.97
C MET A 437 0.47 21.70 -2.97
N SER A 438 0.29 20.71 -3.82
CA SER A 438 1.14 20.45 -4.99
C SER A 438 0.28 20.18 -6.21
N GLU A 439 0.86 20.15 -7.40
CA GLU A 439 0.11 19.91 -8.63
C GLU A 439 -0.58 18.54 -8.62
N GLY A 440 0.18 17.48 -8.38
CA GLY A 440 -0.27 16.10 -8.31
C GLY A 440 0.05 15.44 -6.96
N GLU A 441 -0.16 14.14 -6.86
CA GLU A 441 0.29 13.35 -5.72
C GLU A 441 1.83 13.19 -5.81
N ILE A 442 2.57 13.76 -4.86
CA ILE A 442 4.04 13.77 -4.87
C ILE A 442 4.66 12.45 -4.41
N LEU A 443 3.95 11.64 -3.67
CA LEU A 443 4.49 10.40 -3.09
C LEU A 443 3.82 9.17 -3.68
N SER A 444 4.62 8.23 -4.14
CA SER A 444 4.14 6.91 -4.52
C SER A 444 3.75 6.09 -3.29
N LYS A 445 2.77 5.18 -3.42
CA LYS A 445 2.25 4.36 -2.32
C LYS A 445 1.68 5.15 -1.13
N MET A 446 1.23 6.38 -1.40
CA MET A 446 0.55 7.27 -0.47
C MET A 446 -0.70 7.84 -1.15
N GLY A 447 -1.71 8.21 -0.36
CA GLY A 447 -2.84 9.01 -0.83
C GLY A 447 -2.84 10.39 -0.16
N LEU A 448 -3.78 11.26 -0.51
CA LEU A 448 -3.86 12.62 0.05
C LEU A 448 -3.93 12.60 1.59
N TYR A 449 -4.81 11.78 2.15
CA TYR A 449 -4.97 11.62 3.60
C TYR A 449 -3.74 10.99 4.27
N SER A 450 -3.02 10.11 3.57
CA SER A 450 -1.78 9.51 4.09
C SER A 450 -0.67 10.55 4.15
N THR A 451 -0.51 11.36 3.10
CA THR A 451 0.47 12.46 3.05
C THR A 451 0.14 13.52 4.11
N ALA A 452 -1.14 13.90 4.26
CA ALA A 452 -1.60 14.77 5.32
C ALA A 452 -1.28 14.20 6.72
N SER A 453 -1.48 12.88 6.91
CA SER A 453 -1.14 12.19 8.16
C SER A 453 0.35 12.32 8.51
N GLY A 454 1.24 12.18 7.52
CA GLY A 454 2.69 12.38 7.72
C GLY A 454 3.04 13.80 8.16
N ILE A 455 2.42 14.82 7.56
CA ILE A 455 2.59 16.22 7.96
C ILE A 455 2.13 16.43 9.40
N ASN A 456 0.97 15.88 9.79
CA ASN A 456 0.45 15.97 11.15
C ASN A 456 1.32 15.23 12.17
N LEU A 457 1.94 14.11 11.80
CA LEU A 457 2.88 13.41 12.67
C LEU A 457 4.14 14.22 13.01
N ILE A 458 4.51 15.19 12.15
CA ILE A 458 5.63 16.10 12.38
C ILE A 458 5.19 17.32 13.20
N TYR A 459 4.07 17.97 12.83
CA TYR A 459 3.75 19.31 13.32
C TYR A 459 2.55 19.39 14.26
N ALA A 460 1.68 18.37 14.35
CA ALA A 460 0.49 18.44 15.19
C ALA A 460 0.78 18.08 16.64
N GLU A 461 0.12 18.79 17.54
CA GLU A 461 0.08 18.45 18.97
C GLU A 461 -0.94 17.31 19.22
N PRO A 462 -0.73 16.47 20.23
CA PRO A 462 -1.71 15.48 20.65
C PRO A 462 -3.07 16.13 20.95
N SER A 463 -4.15 15.61 20.34
CA SER A 463 -5.51 16.09 20.55
C SER A 463 -6.49 14.93 20.56
N ALA A 464 -7.39 14.91 21.53
CA ALA A 464 -8.46 13.92 21.62
C ALA A 464 -9.66 14.23 20.68
N GLU A 465 -9.75 15.47 20.16
CA GLU A 465 -10.93 15.94 19.44
C GLU A 465 -10.99 15.55 17.96
N GLY A 466 -9.94 14.91 17.41
CA GLY A 466 -9.91 14.45 16.02
C GLY A 466 -9.65 15.54 14.98
N ASP A 467 -9.45 16.80 15.40
CA ASP A 467 -9.08 17.86 14.47
C ASP A 467 -7.61 17.71 14.02
N LEU A 468 -7.40 17.69 12.70
CA LEU A 468 -6.08 17.73 12.10
C LEU A 468 -5.75 19.17 11.65
N PRO A 469 -4.71 19.79 12.23
CA PRO A 469 -4.36 21.16 11.88
C PRO A 469 -3.76 21.33 10.48
N TYR A 470 -3.42 20.25 9.80
CA TYR A 470 -2.78 20.30 8.49
C TYR A 470 -3.44 19.33 7.51
N TRP A 471 -3.56 19.75 6.24
CA TRP A 471 -4.01 18.88 5.17
C TRP A 471 -3.16 19.02 3.92
N TYR A 472 -3.12 17.95 3.12
CA TYR A 472 -2.42 17.93 1.85
C TYR A 472 -3.40 17.78 0.69
N TYR A 473 -3.24 18.64 -0.33
CA TYR A 473 -4.06 18.62 -1.54
C TYR A 473 -3.21 18.41 -2.79
N SER A 474 -3.65 17.52 -3.67
CA SER A 474 -3.28 17.53 -5.08
C SER A 474 -4.22 18.47 -5.81
N MET A 475 -3.72 19.62 -6.29
CA MET A 475 -4.54 20.66 -6.90
C MET A 475 -5.25 20.18 -8.16
N SER A 476 -4.56 19.39 -9.00
CA SER A 476 -5.15 18.83 -10.21
C SER A 476 -6.35 17.93 -9.92
N ARG A 477 -6.34 17.22 -8.81
CA ARG A 477 -7.41 16.31 -8.40
C ARG A 477 -8.52 17.00 -7.63
N ALA A 478 -8.15 17.89 -6.70
CA ALA A 478 -9.11 18.52 -5.79
C ALA A 478 -9.82 19.73 -6.42
N PHE A 479 -9.11 20.53 -7.20
CA PHE A 479 -9.60 21.82 -7.65
C PHE A 479 -9.66 21.96 -9.17
N GLY A 480 -8.66 21.49 -9.92
CA GLY A 480 -8.66 21.55 -11.38
C GLY A 480 -9.07 22.93 -11.93
N HIS A 481 -10.23 23.00 -12.59
CA HIS A 481 -10.78 24.24 -13.17
C HIS A 481 -11.28 25.27 -12.12
N ARG A 482 -11.33 24.92 -10.83
CA ARG A 482 -11.76 25.82 -9.74
C ARG A 482 -10.62 26.65 -9.14
N MET A 483 -9.43 26.63 -9.73
CA MET A 483 -8.28 27.42 -9.25
C MET A 483 -8.58 28.92 -9.03
N PRO A 484 -9.37 29.64 -9.88
CA PRO A 484 -9.72 31.04 -9.61
C PRO A 484 -10.48 31.25 -8.29
N GLU A 485 -11.29 30.26 -7.85
CA GLU A 485 -12.00 30.35 -6.57
C GLU A 485 -11.02 30.28 -5.39
N LEU A 486 -9.99 29.43 -5.47
CA LEU A 486 -8.94 29.32 -4.44
C LEU A 486 -8.22 30.65 -4.21
N VAL A 487 -7.86 31.35 -5.30
CA VAL A 487 -7.20 32.68 -5.23
C VAL A 487 -8.10 33.69 -4.56
N GLY A 488 -9.42 33.61 -4.74
CA GLY A 488 -10.42 34.43 -4.09
C GLY A 488 -10.49 34.27 -2.55
N GLY A 489 -10.01 33.18 -2.01
CA GLY A 489 -10.08 32.85 -0.58
C GLY A 489 -11.38 32.11 -0.27
N ILE A 490 -11.32 30.80 -0.18
CA ILE A 490 -12.45 29.93 0.18
C ILE A 490 -12.11 29.07 1.40
N PRO A 491 -13.13 28.71 2.21
CA PRO A 491 -12.94 27.72 3.27
C PRO A 491 -12.58 26.37 2.67
N LEU A 492 -11.66 25.69 3.31
CA LEU A 492 -11.23 24.33 3.01
C LEU A 492 -11.66 23.43 4.15
N GLU A 493 -12.46 22.43 3.86
CA GLU A 493 -12.87 21.42 4.83
C GLU A 493 -12.70 20.02 4.24
N GLU A 494 -12.06 19.14 5.01
CA GLU A 494 -11.87 17.75 4.65
C GLU A 494 -12.18 16.84 5.83
N ASN A 495 -12.88 15.76 5.53
CA ASN A 495 -13.26 14.77 6.51
C ASN A 495 -12.71 13.39 6.10
N PHE A 496 -11.95 12.78 6.98
CA PHE A 496 -11.47 11.42 6.80
C PHE A 496 -11.68 10.62 8.09
N ARG A 497 -12.70 9.79 8.11
CA ARG A 497 -13.16 9.02 9.29
C ARG A 497 -13.49 9.95 10.46
N GLN A 498 -12.79 9.85 11.60
CA GLN A 498 -12.94 10.76 12.74
C GLN A 498 -12.13 12.04 12.60
N PHE A 499 -11.28 12.15 11.60
CA PHE A 499 -10.43 13.31 11.41
C PHE A 499 -11.12 14.37 10.56
N THR A 500 -11.01 15.61 11.02
CA THR A 500 -11.51 16.80 10.30
C THR A 500 -10.38 17.82 10.18
N PHE A 501 -10.18 18.35 8.97
CA PHE A 501 -9.36 19.52 8.72
C PHE A 501 -10.27 20.69 8.39
N ARG A 502 -9.96 21.87 8.97
CA ARG A 502 -10.57 23.14 8.62
C ARG A 502 -9.49 24.20 8.42
N GLY A 503 -9.52 24.83 7.26
CA GLY A 503 -8.57 25.87 6.86
C GLY A 503 -9.19 26.84 5.86
N GLU A 504 -8.34 27.68 5.29
CA GLU A 504 -8.69 28.63 4.23
C GLU A 504 -7.63 28.56 3.14
N SER A 505 -8.03 28.72 1.87
CA SER A 505 -7.11 28.64 0.74
C SER A 505 -5.96 29.65 0.79
N ARG A 506 -6.17 30.84 1.37
CA ARG A 506 -5.11 31.85 1.60
C ARG A 506 -4.12 31.48 2.69
N ASN A 507 -4.40 30.45 3.47
CA ASN A 507 -3.51 29.85 4.47
C ASN A 507 -2.84 28.60 3.92
N SER A 508 -2.40 28.62 2.68
CA SER A 508 -1.77 27.49 2.01
C SER A 508 -0.30 27.72 1.74
N LEU A 509 0.43 26.64 1.57
CA LEU A 509 1.78 26.62 0.98
C LEU A 509 1.73 25.81 -0.32
N VAL A 510 2.21 26.38 -1.39
CA VAL A 510 2.39 25.68 -2.67
C VAL A 510 3.79 25.13 -2.70
N VAL A 511 3.89 23.80 -2.83
CA VAL A 511 5.18 23.10 -2.82
C VAL A 511 5.42 22.40 -4.15
N TYR A 512 6.68 22.39 -4.57
CA TYR A 512 7.19 21.63 -5.71
C TYR A 512 8.24 20.66 -5.22
N PHE A 513 8.11 19.40 -5.57
CA PHE A 513 9.07 18.36 -5.21
C PHE A 513 9.06 17.24 -6.25
N GLU A 514 10.20 16.98 -6.85
CA GLU A 514 10.40 15.81 -7.68
C GLU A 514 11.17 14.72 -6.92
N THR A 515 10.58 13.54 -6.84
CA THR A 515 11.11 12.44 -6.03
C THR A 515 12.46 11.90 -6.50
N ARG A 516 12.90 12.24 -7.71
CA ARG A 516 14.10 11.63 -8.33
C ARG A 516 15.32 12.52 -8.41
N GLY A 517 15.32 13.70 -7.84
CA GLY A 517 16.54 14.54 -7.92
C GLY A 517 16.42 15.89 -7.24
N ASP A 518 15.32 16.59 -7.43
CA ASP A 518 15.19 17.99 -7.05
C ASP A 518 14.94 18.15 -5.55
N CYS A 519 15.27 19.34 -5.04
CA CYS A 519 15.01 19.73 -3.67
C CYS A 519 13.54 20.14 -3.49
N LEU A 520 13.05 20.15 -2.25
CA LEU A 520 11.73 20.70 -1.97
C LEU A 520 11.77 22.22 -2.08
N ARG A 521 10.92 22.77 -2.93
CA ARG A 521 10.74 24.21 -3.10
C ARG A 521 9.38 24.64 -2.56
N VAL A 522 9.34 25.68 -1.74
CA VAL A 522 8.12 26.37 -1.39
C VAL A 522 7.98 27.56 -2.31
N LEU A 523 7.03 27.48 -3.22
CA LEU A 523 6.85 28.46 -4.28
C LEU A 523 6.16 29.73 -3.79
N THR A 524 6.44 30.83 -4.46
CA THR A 524 5.91 32.17 -4.16
C THR A 524 5.43 32.85 -5.45
N PRO A 525 4.67 33.96 -5.39
CA PRO A 525 4.33 34.71 -6.57
C PRO A 525 5.53 35.17 -7.44
N GLN A 526 6.71 35.31 -6.84
CA GLN A 526 7.94 35.64 -7.56
C GLN A 526 8.43 34.53 -8.49
N ASP A 527 7.95 33.29 -8.31
CA ASP A 527 8.29 32.15 -9.16
C ASP A 527 7.34 32.02 -10.39
N ALA A 528 6.53 33.05 -10.70
CA ALA A 528 5.55 33.00 -11.79
C ALA A 528 6.20 32.72 -13.16
N ASP A 529 7.39 33.26 -13.39
CA ASP A 529 8.15 33.10 -14.63
C ASP A 529 9.15 31.95 -14.61
N ASP A 530 8.99 31.02 -13.66
CA ASP A 530 9.79 29.79 -13.62
C ASP A 530 9.36 28.84 -14.76
N PRO A 531 10.26 28.54 -15.73
CA PRO A 531 9.93 27.70 -16.87
C PRO A 531 9.62 26.23 -16.54
N ALA A 532 9.97 25.78 -15.32
CA ALA A 532 9.67 24.43 -14.86
C ALA A 532 8.22 24.27 -14.37
N LEU A 533 7.50 25.36 -14.10
CA LEU A 533 6.15 25.29 -13.57
C LEU A 533 5.09 25.09 -14.67
N SER A 534 4.14 24.22 -14.37
CA SER A 534 2.94 24.09 -15.19
C SER A 534 2.03 25.31 -15.06
N PRO A 535 1.12 25.56 -16.03
CA PRO A 535 0.15 26.64 -15.91
C PRO A 535 -0.73 26.56 -14.65
N LEU A 536 -1.03 25.35 -14.17
CA LEU A 536 -1.79 25.14 -12.94
C LEU A 536 -1.01 25.58 -11.70
N MET A 537 0.28 25.25 -11.66
CA MET A 537 1.18 25.69 -10.59
C MET A 537 1.34 27.21 -10.59
N ALA A 538 1.61 27.82 -11.73
CA ALA A 538 1.74 29.27 -11.85
C ALA A 538 0.47 30.01 -11.38
N GLN A 539 -0.73 29.52 -11.75
CA GLN A 539 -2.00 30.09 -11.27
C GLN A 539 -2.19 29.95 -9.75
N SER A 540 -1.56 28.98 -9.11
CA SER A 540 -1.72 28.74 -7.68
C SER A 540 -0.80 29.59 -6.79
N LEU A 541 0.24 30.20 -7.34
CA LEU A 541 1.24 30.95 -6.55
C LEU A 541 0.65 32.05 -5.64
N PRO A 542 -0.40 32.80 -6.02
CA PRO A 542 -0.97 33.80 -5.16
C PRO A 542 -1.55 33.31 -3.83
N ILE A 543 -1.84 32.00 -3.69
CA ILE A 543 -2.33 31.44 -2.41
C ILE A 543 -1.18 30.97 -1.50
N SER A 544 0.06 30.94 -1.98
CA SER A 544 1.21 30.50 -1.21
C SER A 544 1.62 31.54 -0.20
N ASN A 545 1.43 31.26 1.08
CA ASN A 545 1.60 32.20 2.18
C ASN A 545 2.77 31.79 3.09
N LEU A 546 3.94 32.36 2.82
CA LEU A 546 5.15 32.07 3.60
C LEU A 546 5.05 32.45 5.09
N SER A 547 4.12 33.34 5.49
CA SER A 547 3.94 33.68 6.90
C SER A 547 3.47 32.49 7.74
N ARG A 548 3.02 31.40 7.09
CA ARG A 548 2.66 30.15 7.75
C ARG A 548 3.87 29.36 8.23
N ILE A 549 5.07 29.66 7.72
CA ILE A 549 6.33 29.01 8.09
C ILE A 549 6.96 29.79 9.24
N LEU A 550 7.18 29.12 10.36
CA LEU A 550 7.95 29.67 11.49
C LEU A 550 9.37 29.10 11.46
N PRO A 551 10.39 29.98 11.56
CA PRO A 551 11.79 29.57 11.37
C PRO A 551 12.35 28.74 12.50
N GLU A 552 11.78 28.89 13.71
CA GLU A 552 12.27 28.19 14.88
C GLU A 552 11.57 26.83 15.03
N PRO A 553 12.33 25.72 15.08
CA PRO A 553 11.76 24.42 15.35
C PRO A 553 11.19 24.35 16.76
N ARG A 554 10.07 23.68 16.93
CA ARG A 554 9.54 23.40 18.28
C ARG A 554 10.06 22.05 18.79
N PRO A 555 10.38 21.93 20.09
CA PRO A 555 10.76 20.66 20.68
C PRO A 555 9.70 19.58 20.45
N GLY A 556 10.13 18.41 20.00
CA GLY A 556 9.22 17.29 19.70
C GLY A 556 8.60 17.28 18.30
N HIS A 557 8.73 18.34 17.50
CA HIS A 557 8.22 18.46 16.13
C HIS A 557 9.31 18.19 15.09
N VAL A 558 9.88 16.98 15.13
CA VAL A 558 10.94 16.51 14.23
C VAL A 558 10.50 15.19 13.64
N PRO A 559 10.79 14.89 12.36
CA PRO A 559 10.56 13.56 11.79
C PRO A 559 11.25 12.48 12.65
N THR A 560 10.49 11.53 13.20
CA THR A 560 11.04 10.49 14.08
C THR A 560 11.61 9.33 13.26
N ILE A 561 12.75 8.80 13.66
CA ILE A 561 13.51 7.78 12.91
C ILE A 561 12.70 6.50 12.71
N ASP A 562 11.90 6.12 13.69
CA ASP A 562 11.08 4.91 13.66
C ASP A 562 9.99 4.97 12.56
N ILE A 563 9.39 6.14 12.31
CA ILE A 563 8.32 6.32 11.32
C ILE A 563 8.90 6.75 9.98
N PHE A 564 9.69 7.84 9.98
CA PHE A 564 10.16 8.48 8.75
C PHE A 564 11.48 7.92 8.24
N GLY A 565 12.23 7.21 9.08
CA GLY A 565 13.59 6.77 8.78
C GLY A 565 14.65 7.79 9.17
N PRO A 566 15.95 7.46 9.00
CA PRO A 566 17.04 8.35 9.35
C PRO A 566 17.04 9.63 8.52
N GLU A 567 17.56 10.70 9.09
CA GLU A 567 17.80 11.94 8.35
C GLU A 567 18.73 11.65 7.15
N PRO A 568 18.38 12.10 5.94
CA PRO A 568 19.27 11.98 4.79
C PRO A 568 20.56 12.77 4.98
N GLU A 569 21.59 12.47 4.18
CA GLU A 569 22.82 13.25 4.18
C GLU A 569 22.52 14.74 3.88
N ARG A 570 23.12 15.62 4.66
CA ARG A 570 23.01 17.07 4.52
C ARG A 570 23.83 17.57 3.34
N GLY A 571 23.39 17.22 2.13
CA GLY A 571 23.99 17.63 0.87
C GLY A 571 23.43 18.93 0.31
N TRP A 572 23.39 19.04 -1.02
CA TRP A 572 22.91 20.22 -1.74
C TRP A 572 21.53 20.70 -1.28
N CYS A 573 20.54 19.82 -1.24
CA CYS A 573 19.19 20.22 -0.87
C CYS A 573 19.07 20.77 0.55
N TYR A 574 19.87 20.26 1.51
CA TYR A 574 19.93 20.84 2.84
C TYR A 574 20.40 22.30 2.81
N LEU A 575 21.51 22.57 2.06
CA LEU A 575 22.07 23.92 1.92
C LEU A 575 21.07 24.85 1.23
N PHE A 576 20.49 24.41 0.12
CA PHE A 576 19.48 25.19 -0.60
C PHE A 576 18.25 25.50 0.26
N GLU A 577 17.65 24.50 0.92
CA GLU A 577 16.42 24.69 1.69
C GLU A 577 16.64 25.56 2.93
N LYS A 578 17.83 25.48 3.54
CA LYS A 578 18.22 26.40 4.61
C LYS A 578 18.48 27.82 4.08
N ALA A 579 19.09 27.97 2.91
CA ALA A 579 19.27 29.26 2.27
C ALA A 579 17.92 29.90 1.88
N ASP A 580 16.98 29.12 1.33
CA ASP A 580 15.65 29.61 0.99
C ASP A 580 14.82 29.98 2.24
N LEU A 581 15.01 29.29 3.37
CA LEU A 581 14.44 29.68 4.66
C LEU A 581 15.05 30.99 5.19
N ALA A 582 16.37 31.13 5.13
CA ALA A 582 17.09 32.34 5.53
C ALA A 582 16.69 33.53 4.64
N ARG A 583 16.54 33.32 3.31
CA ARG A 583 16.00 34.29 2.34
C ARG A 583 14.63 34.83 2.77
N GLN A 584 13.73 33.96 3.17
CA GLN A 584 12.39 34.34 3.67
C GLN A 584 12.50 35.28 4.89
N GLN A 585 13.52 35.10 5.72
CA GLN A 585 13.79 35.93 6.91
C GLN A 585 14.63 37.18 6.61
N ARG A 586 15.08 37.35 5.36
CA ARG A 586 16.02 38.37 4.92
C ARG A 586 17.36 38.32 5.65
N ASP A 587 17.77 37.14 6.11
CA ASP A 587 19.11 36.91 6.65
C ASP A 587 20.10 36.62 5.50
N TRP A 588 20.43 37.70 4.77
CA TRP A 588 21.25 37.63 3.58
C TRP A 588 22.67 37.16 3.86
N GLN A 589 23.18 37.43 5.07
CA GLN A 589 24.51 36.96 5.46
C GLN A 589 24.52 35.43 5.60
N GLN A 590 23.47 34.84 6.18
CA GLN A 590 23.34 33.39 6.28
C GLN A 590 23.14 32.76 4.89
N VAL A 591 22.35 33.39 4.02
CA VAL A 591 22.18 32.91 2.63
C VAL A 591 23.52 32.87 1.89
N ALA A 592 24.31 33.95 1.95
CA ALA A 592 25.60 34.01 1.30
C ALA A 592 26.62 32.99 1.89
N ALA A 593 26.62 32.82 3.21
CA ALA A 593 27.47 31.82 3.87
C ALA A 593 27.13 30.39 3.42
N LEU A 594 25.84 30.05 3.32
CA LEU A 594 25.41 28.74 2.81
C LEU A 594 25.77 28.53 1.33
N GLY A 595 25.80 29.60 0.52
CA GLY A 595 26.31 29.58 -0.85
C GLY A 595 27.81 29.28 -0.92
N ASP A 596 28.59 29.89 0.00
CA ASP A 596 30.03 29.62 0.11
C ASP A 596 30.32 28.19 0.56
N ASP A 597 29.53 27.68 1.53
CA ASP A 597 29.61 26.27 1.95
C ASP A 597 29.30 25.33 0.77
N ALA A 598 28.30 25.66 -0.04
CA ALA A 598 27.94 24.89 -1.22
C ALA A 598 29.09 24.88 -2.25
N ALA A 599 29.70 26.03 -2.52
CA ALA A 599 30.84 26.13 -3.42
C ALA A 599 32.06 25.35 -2.89
N GLN A 600 32.35 25.43 -1.58
CA GLN A 600 33.43 24.66 -0.94
C GLN A 600 33.19 23.16 -1.01
N ALA A 601 31.93 22.71 -0.92
CA ALA A 601 31.54 21.32 -1.08
C ALA A 601 31.59 20.82 -2.55
N GLY A 602 31.88 21.70 -3.50
CA GLY A 602 32.02 21.39 -4.93
C GLY A 602 30.69 21.37 -5.70
N TYR A 603 29.63 21.94 -5.14
CA TYR A 603 28.37 22.11 -5.85
C TYR A 603 28.45 23.26 -6.86
N ASN A 604 27.91 23.01 -8.05
CA ASN A 604 27.81 23.96 -9.15
C ASN A 604 26.76 23.44 -10.14
N LEU A 605 26.42 24.25 -11.15
CA LEU A 605 25.41 23.88 -12.17
C LEU A 605 25.83 22.72 -13.10
N GLN A 606 27.04 22.24 -13.02
CA GLN A 606 27.54 21.04 -13.75
C GLN A 606 27.45 19.77 -12.88
N ASN A 607 27.30 19.91 -11.56
CA ASN A 607 27.12 18.79 -10.65
C ASN A 607 25.71 18.23 -10.74
N SER A 608 25.57 16.92 -10.90
CA SER A 608 24.26 16.28 -11.06
C SER A 608 23.30 16.41 -9.86
N GLN A 609 23.83 16.76 -8.68
CA GLN A 609 23.02 16.98 -7.48
C GLN A 609 22.52 18.43 -7.33
N SER A 610 23.14 19.38 -8.03
CA SER A 610 22.89 20.82 -7.92
C SER A 610 22.68 21.49 -9.28
N ASN A 611 22.28 20.75 -10.29
CA ASN A 611 22.16 21.23 -11.66
C ASN A 611 20.79 21.82 -12.01
N THR A 612 19.92 22.00 -11.03
CA THR A 612 18.61 22.64 -11.17
C THR A 612 18.76 24.16 -11.04
N PRO A 613 18.62 24.93 -12.13
CA PRO A 613 18.93 26.39 -12.14
C PRO A 613 18.10 27.20 -11.12
N GLN A 614 16.85 26.81 -10.92
CA GLN A 614 15.92 27.48 -9.99
C GLN A 614 16.41 27.47 -8.54
N GLU A 615 17.15 26.43 -8.16
CA GLU A 615 17.66 26.27 -6.81
C GLU A 615 18.84 27.20 -6.48
N TRP A 616 19.40 27.86 -7.49
CA TRP A 616 20.50 28.84 -7.31
C TRP A 616 20.01 30.27 -7.08
N VAL A 617 18.76 30.58 -7.38
CA VAL A 617 18.19 31.92 -7.24
C VAL A 617 18.35 32.52 -5.83
N PRO A 618 18.09 31.77 -4.71
CA PRO A 618 18.32 32.30 -3.37
C PRO A 618 19.77 32.77 -3.13
N PHE A 619 20.76 32.07 -3.68
CA PHE A 619 22.16 32.42 -3.51
C PHE A 619 22.56 33.67 -4.31
N ILE A 620 21.98 33.87 -5.50
CA ILE A 620 22.12 35.13 -6.27
C ILE A 620 21.63 36.30 -5.44
N GLU A 621 20.42 36.20 -4.86
CA GLU A 621 19.88 37.23 -3.97
C GLU A 621 20.78 37.44 -2.75
N GLY A 622 21.22 36.36 -2.10
CA GLY A 622 22.08 36.43 -0.92
C GLY A 622 23.39 37.14 -1.15
N TYR A 623 24.06 36.85 -2.27
CA TYR A 623 25.30 37.53 -2.65
C TYR A 623 25.03 39.01 -2.98
N ALA A 624 24.01 39.32 -3.77
CA ALA A 624 23.66 40.69 -4.10
C ALA A 624 23.38 41.54 -2.86
N HIS A 625 22.49 41.10 -1.99
CA HIS A 625 22.14 41.78 -0.75
C HIS A 625 23.29 41.86 0.29
N SER A 626 24.29 40.97 0.18
CA SER A 626 25.52 41.03 0.97
C SER A 626 26.59 41.92 0.36
N GLY A 627 26.29 42.64 -0.74
CA GLY A 627 27.22 43.50 -1.45
C GLY A 627 28.26 42.79 -2.36
N ARG A 628 28.04 41.50 -2.56
CA ARG A 628 28.90 40.65 -3.43
C ARG A 628 28.36 40.58 -4.84
N TRP A 629 28.29 41.77 -5.48
CA TRP A 629 27.62 41.94 -6.77
C TRP A 629 28.21 41.13 -7.91
N GLN A 630 29.55 41.01 -7.94
CA GLN A 630 30.24 40.20 -8.98
C GLN A 630 29.90 38.72 -8.86
N ASP A 631 29.83 38.21 -7.64
CA ASP A 631 29.44 36.80 -7.40
C ASP A 631 28.00 36.54 -7.84
N ALA A 632 27.09 37.48 -7.51
CA ALA A 632 25.70 37.42 -7.94
C ALA A 632 25.54 37.48 -9.47
N LEU A 633 26.31 38.36 -10.12
CA LEU A 633 26.30 38.50 -11.60
C LEU A 633 26.85 37.21 -12.26
N SER A 634 28.01 36.73 -11.80
CA SER A 634 28.60 35.50 -12.34
C SER A 634 27.65 34.31 -12.22
N LEU A 635 27.04 34.13 -11.05
CA LEU A 635 26.11 33.04 -10.84
C LEU A 635 24.82 33.19 -11.68
N SER A 636 24.35 34.41 -11.92
CA SER A 636 23.22 34.67 -12.82
C SER A 636 23.52 34.25 -14.25
N MET A 637 24.75 34.54 -14.72
CA MET A 637 25.17 34.14 -16.06
C MET A 637 25.29 32.61 -16.19
N ASP A 638 25.82 31.93 -15.16
CA ASP A 638 25.90 30.48 -15.12
C ASP A 638 24.51 29.83 -15.16
N VAL A 639 23.53 30.40 -14.44
CA VAL A 639 22.13 29.97 -14.46
C VAL A 639 21.51 30.15 -15.84
N LEU A 640 21.74 31.31 -16.48
CA LEU A 640 21.21 31.59 -17.82
C LEU A 640 21.86 30.67 -18.88
N GLU A 641 23.14 30.41 -18.78
CA GLU A 641 23.85 29.49 -19.69
C GLU A 641 23.26 28.07 -19.58
N LYS A 642 22.94 27.63 -18.36
CA LYS A 642 22.38 26.31 -18.09
C LYS A 642 20.93 26.17 -18.57
N GLU A 643 20.09 27.18 -18.32
CA GLU A 643 18.69 27.23 -18.72
C GLU A 643 18.33 28.63 -19.25
N PRO A 644 18.38 28.83 -20.56
CA PRO A 644 18.11 30.13 -21.18
C PRO A 644 16.72 30.72 -20.88
N LYS A 645 15.76 29.89 -20.53
CA LYS A 645 14.41 30.33 -20.18
C LYS A 645 14.28 30.93 -18.78
N MET A 646 15.36 30.98 -18.02
CA MET A 646 15.43 31.68 -16.74
C MET A 646 15.61 33.20 -16.91
N ASP A 647 15.76 33.70 -18.14
CA ASP A 647 15.93 35.11 -18.46
C ASP A 647 14.89 36.02 -17.79
N ALA A 648 13.61 35.73 -17.95
CA ALA A 648 12.52 36.51 -17.35
C ALA A 648 12.64 36.55 -15.82
N ARG A 649 12.81 35.39 -15.17
CA ARG A 649 12.94 35.28 -13.70
C ARG A 649 14.17 36.02 -13.16
N LEU A 650 15.29 35.92 -13.86
CA LEU A 650 16.50 36.66 -13.49
C LEU A 650 16.34 38.15 -13.73
N CYS A 651 15.68 38.61 -14.83
CA CYS A 651 15.37 39.98 -15.06
C CYS A 651 14.52 40.57 -13.94
N ASP A 652 13.44 39.93 -13.52
CA ASP A 652 12.62 40.39 -12.40
C ASP A 652 13.45 40.58 -11.14
N LEU A 653 14.34 39.60 -10.82
CA LEU A 653 15.24 39.69 -9.68
C LEU A 653 16.15 40.96 -9.77
N TRP A 654 16.81 41.18 -10.91
CA TRP A 654 17.73 42.30 -11.07
C TRP A 654 16.99 43.65 -11.18
N VAL A 655 15.75 43.68 -11.66
CA VAL A 655 14.87 44.88 -11.63
C VAL A 655 14.50 45.19 -10.18
N ASP A 656 14.13 44.21 -9.37
CA ASP A 656 13.81 44.39 -7.95
C ASP A 656 15.03 44.91 -7.17
N LEU A 657 16.22 44.38 -7.43
CA LEU A 657 17.47 44.87 -6.85
C LEU A 657 17.77 46.31 -7.26
N ASN A 658 17.53 46.67 -8.52
CA ASN A 658 17.70 48.05 -8.98
C ASN A 658 16.77 49.04 -8.27
N GLY A 659 15.57 48.59 -7.89
CA GLY A 659 14.64 49.42 -7.09
C GLY A 659 15.05 49.59 -5.63
N GLN A 660 15.96 48.75 -5.11
CA GLN A 660 16.40 48.79 -3.71
C GLN A 660 17.78 49.42 -3.51
N TYR A 661 18.62 49.42 -4.53
CA TYR A 661 20.03 49.87 -4.45
C TYR A 661 20.32 50.88 -5.55
N ASP A 662 20.68 52.10 -5.17
CA ASP A 662 21.02 53.16 -6.09
C ASP A 662 22.46 53.02 -6.62
N ALA A 663 22.64 53.21 -7.90
CA ALA A 663 23.96 53.44 -8.58
C ALA A 663 24.98 52.30 -8.44
N VAL A 664 24.55 51.03 -8.41
CA VAL A 664 25.44 49.86 -8.47
C VAL A 664 25.71 49.49 -9.93
N PRO A 665 26.97 49.60 -10.41
CA PRO A 665 27.29 49.35 -11.82
C PRO A 665 26.94 47.92 -12.28
N GLU A 666 27.15 46.93 -11.41
CA GLU A 666 26.89 45.51 -11.69
C GLU A 666 25.39 45.23 -11.93
N ILE A 667 24.47 45.99 -11.34
CA ILE A 667 23.02 45.86 -11.63
C ILE A 667 22.75 46.26 -13.09
N THR A 668 23.37 47.34 -13.55
CA THR A 668 23.20 47.80 -14.93
C THR A 668 23.86 46.80 -15.91
N GLU A 669 25.01 46.24 -15.55
CA GLU A 669 25.70 45.22 -16.33
C GLU A 669 24.85 43.94 -16.42
N ALA A 670 24.31 43.48 -15.31
CA ALA A 670 23.42 42.32 -15.26
C ALA A 670 22.21 42.47 -16.16
N ARG A 671 21.50 43.58 -16.01
CA ARG A 671 20.29 43.89 -16.82
C ARG A 671 20.59 43.92 -18.30
N ASN A 672 21.73 44.53 -18.70
CA ASN A 672 22.16 44.58 -20.10
C ASN A 672 22.52 43.17 -20.63
N SER A 673 23.26 42.40 -19.85
CA SER A 673 23.68 41.05 -20.21
C SER A 673 22.55 40.04 -20.30
N LEU A 674 21.54 40.20 -19.45
CA LEU A 674 20.30 39.38 -19.44
C LEU A 674 19.30 39.87 -20.50
N GLY A 675 19.44 41.07 -21.07
CA GLY A 675 18.51 41.67 -22.01
C GLY A 675 17.23 42.17 -21.35
N CYS A 676 17.29 42.57 -20.07
CA CYS A 676 16.15 43.10 -19.32
C CYS A 676 15.77 44.49 -19.82
N GLU A 677 14.51 44.73 -20.18
CA GLU A 677 13.97 46.02 -20.56
C GLU A 677 13.78 46.99 -19.36
#